data_2f16c3e4e30aa92f3bef6c58adce1cc0
#
_entry.id   2f16c3e4e30aa92f3bef6c58adce1cc0
#
_cell.length_a   1.000
_cell.length_b   1.000
_cell.length_c   1.000
_cell.angle_alpha   90.00
_cell.angle_beta   90.00
_cell.angle_gamma   90.00
#
_symmetry.space_group_name_H-M   'P 1'
#
loop_
_entity.id
_entity.type
_entity.pdbx_description
1 polymer ?
#
loop_
_entity_poly.entity_id
_entity_poly.type
_entity_poly.pdbx_seq_one_letter_code
_entity_poly.pdbx_strand_id
1 'polypeptide(L)'
;MISARRLAMFTVMLTAVTGARGAEGPAPAVVSGHPAVAADAHRSAVGFSASTYGPCISDTISATPPATNVAIKGHAVRLTCGSGAGAVVGGVCFDADLLRVSTGWSGGYLRLTGMVYDDADIPGPFTSGSAIFATPAVPGWSRDGSFADPRHEPYGPLPADWARFTGYYQCGERVVFAYRVGTGTVLELPGLVGGGRAISRTFRVSGFPASTMIVGELPNGVGTGTGGVVQLAAAGRVVSAGLVGAPAGVVLTVVGDRILLTVPGLQSGLFTLVIGAMDAEALGGALSESAASIDPATLTGGGPAHWPQALETVGVRGTGDGPYVVDTLTVPEENPFGARMRLTGCDFFRDGRAALCTWNGDVWIVSGIDAGLARLSWRRYAAGLHQPLGLKVVDDVVYATTRDGIVRLRDLDGDGEADFYENFNGDVHTTPAFHEFAFDLQTDAAGDFYYAKAGPVRAGGRGWERIADHHGVMLKVSRDGSRSEVYATGFRAPNGMSISPAGLITTGDNEGTWTPSSRINLVERGGFYGVPDLAHRAVVPTTYDQPLLWLPHGGVDNSSGGQVWVEGGRWGPLDGALLHLSYGTSSLFLVAWSHAGTVAQGAAVRFALTFNSGMMRARFNPADGQLFLCGMKGWQTNGARDGGFQRVRYTGRAVVMPVGYVVRCNGIALTFAAPLDRAQAAELGNWSATEWNYLWTGNYGSPEVKPSSGDTAKGHDAVAITAITVAADGRTVFLEIPALRTVMQMKISARIATADGDELSQDVYATVNAVGTQAGP
;
A
#
# COMPACT_ATOMS: atom_id res chain seq x y z
N MET A 1 -52.62 -1.19 -2.94
CA MET A 1 -52.62 -0.63 -1.59
C MET A 1 -51.23 -0.84 -1.06
N ILE A 2 -50.37 0.09 -1.30
CA ILE A 2 -49.77 1.15 -0.51
C ILE A 2 -49.28 0.65 0.88
N SER A 3 -48.00 0.60 1.09
CA SER A 3 -47.39 1.17 2.29
C SER A 3 -45.89 1.40 2.11
N ALA A 4 -45.50 2.65 2.15
CA ALA A 4 -44.15 3.17 2.26
C ALA A 4 -43.63 2.98 3.70
N ARG A 5 -42.34 2.65 3.90
CA ARG A 5 -41.62 2.81 5.18
C ARG A 5 -40.31 3.52 4.91
N ARG A 6 -40.26 4.77 5.17
CA ARG A 6 -39.61 5.60 6.20
C ARG A 6 -38.13 5.29 6.44
N LEU A 7 -37.36 6.26 5.95
CA LEU A 7 -35.98 6.61 6.30
C LEU A 7 -35.94 7.09 7.77
N ALA A 8 -35.10 6.51 8.63
CA ALA A 8 -34.85 6.99 9.98
C ALA A 8 -33.48 7.69 10.03
N MET A 9 -33.52 9.01 10.11
CA MET A 9 -32.41 9.87 10.51
C MET A 9 -32.16 9.69 12.02
N PHE A 10 -30.96 9.35 12.43
CA PHE A 10 -30.52 9.45 13.83
C PHE A 10 -29.84 10.81 14.05
N THR A 11 -30.57 11.70 14.70
CA THR A 11 -30.06 12.94 15.30
C THR A 11 -29.51 12.61 16.69
N VAL A 12 -28.22 12.81 16.92
CA VAL A 12 -27.63 12.72 18.26
C VAL A 12 -27.78 14.06 18.97
N MET A 13 -28.60 14.06 20.01
CA MET A 13 -28.72 15.19 20.95
C MET A 13 -27.49 15.29 21.85
N LEU A 14 -26.87 16.46 21.84
CA LEU A 14 -25.82 16.87 22.80
C LEU A 14 -26.52 17.38 24.06
N THR A 15 -26.44 16.65 25.18
CA THR A 15 -26.84 17.17 26.50
C THR A 15 -25.63 17.82 27.15
N ALA A 16 -25.73 19.13 27.40
CA ALA A 16 -24.78 19.90 28.17
C ALA A 16 -24.95 19.60 29.66
N VAL A 17 -23.88 19.19 30.33
CA VAL A 17 -23.78 19.19 31.81
C VAL A 17 -22.89 20.34 32.22
N THR A 18 -23.48 21.31 32.89
CA THR A 18 -22.79 22.44 33.57
C THR A 18 -22.28 21.98 34.94
N GLY A 19 -20.98 22.16 35.19
CA GLY A 19 -20.38 21.92 36.49
C GLY A 19 -19.00 22.57 36.62
N ALA A 20 -18.98 23.67 37.40
CA ALA A 20 -17.93 24.30 38.19
C ALA A 20 -16.50 24.49 37.62
N ARG A 21 -16.14 25.77 37.53
CA ARG A 21 -14.85 26.33 37.12
C ARG A 21 -13.75 26.09 38.15
N GLY A 22 -12.62 25.51 37.71
CA GLY A 22 -11.29 25.77 38.25
C GLY A 22 -10.53 26.61 37.24
N ALA A 23 -9.84 27.64 37.67
CA ALA A 23 -9.15 28.60 36.79
C ALA A 23 -7.90 27.98 36.16
N GLU A 24 -7.94 27.79 34.86
CA GLU A 24 -6.75 27.52 34.03
C GLU A 24 -6.29 28.82 33.36
N GLY A 25 -4.98 29.07 33.40
CA GLY A 25 -4.35 30.20 32.72
C GLY A 25 -4.45 30.06 31.19
N PRO A 26 -4.23 31.15 30.43
CA PRO A 26 -4.49 31.17 29.01
C PRO A 26 -3.53 30.26 28.24
N ALA A 27 -4.09 29.35 27.43
CA ALA A 27 -3.38 28.58 26.43
C ALA A 27 -2.75 29.53 25.40
N PRO A 28 -1.56 29.22 24.83
CA PRO A 28 -0.95 30.04 23.82
C PRO A 28 -1.84 30.11 22.58
N ALA A 29 -2.04 31.31 22.06
CA ALA A 29 -2.87 31.59 20.91
C ALA A 29 -2.36 30.82 19.68
N VAL A 30 -3.19 29.90 19.17
CA VAL A 30 -3.02 29.33 17.85
C VAL A 30 -3.29 30.46 16.84
N VAL A 31 -2.25 30.87 16.12
CA VAL A 31 -2.40 31.79 14.98
C VAL A 31 -3.14 31.03 13.88
N SER A 32 -4.44 31.17 13.83
CA SER A 32 -5.30 30.72 12.75
C SER A 32 -5.19 31.72 11.60
N GLY A 33 -4.36 31.40 10.62
CA GLY A 33 -4.19 32.20 9.43
C GLY A 33 -3.97 31.34 8.18
N HIS A 34 -4.90 30.42 7.90
CA HIS A 34 -5.06 29.87 6.55
C HIS A 34 -6.52 30.02 6.13
N PRO A 35 -6.80 30.56 4.93
CA PRO A 35 -8.17 30.59 4.42
C PRO A 35 -8.64 29.14 4.27
N ALA A 36 -9.79 28.82 4.87
CA ALA A 36 -10.50 27.57 4.61
C ALA A 36 -10.90 27.58 3.13
N VAL A 37 -10.08 26.95 2.30
CA VAL A 37 -10.44 26.63 0.92
C VAL A 37 -11.48 25.54 1.01
N ALA A 38 -12.61 25.76 0.32
CA ALA A 38 -13.70 24.81 0.20
C ALA A 38 -13.19 23.51 -0.44
N ALA A 39 -12.66 22.59 0.39
CA ALA A 39 -12.06 21.32 -0.04
C ALA A 39 -13.09 20.30 -0.52
N ASP A 40 -14.37 20.50 -0.23
CA ASP A 40 -15.41 19.52 -0.54
C ASP A 40 -16.08 19.72 -1.91
N ALA A 41 -15.93 20.89 -2.55
CA ALA A 41 -16.52 21.14 -3.86
C ALA A 41 -15.71 20.54 -5.02
N HIS A 42 -14.41 20.30 -4.84
CA HIS A 42 -13.53 19.71 -5.87
C HIS A 42 -13.63 18.17 -5.98
N ARG A 43 -14.06 17.49 -4.93
CA ARG A 43 -14.16 16.02 -4.90
C ARG A 43 -15.22 15.45 -5.83
N SER A 44 -16.28 16.22 -6.14
CA SER A 44 -17.41 15.76 -6.96
C SER A 44 -17.33 16.17 -8.44
N ALA A 45 -16.40 17.04 -8.83
CA ALA A 45 -16.37 17.62 -10.17
C ALA A 45 -15.45 16.88 -11.17
N VAL A 46 -14.48 16.11 -10.70
CA VAL A 46 -13.61 15.28 -11.57
C VAL A 46 -14.12 13.84 -11.48
N GLY A 47 -15.06 13.49 -12.36
CA GLY A 47 -15.48 12.10 -12.54
C GLY A 47 -14.26 11.25 -12.93
N PHE A 48 -13.82 10.35 -12.04
CA PHE A 48 -12.77 9.39 -12.38
C PHE A 48 -13.25 8.52 -13.51
N SER A 49 -12.62 8.65 -14.68
CA SER A 49 -12.86 7.79 -15.82
C SER A 49 -11.83 6.68 -15.82
N ALA A 50 -12.27 5.43 -15.97
CA ALA A 50 -11.35 4.30 -16.11
C ALA A 50 -10.38 4.48 -17.29
N SER A 51 -10.74 5.29 -18.29
CA SER A 51 -9.88 5.61 -19.44
C SER A 51 -8.65 6.45 -19.08
N THR A 52 -8.64 7.13 -17.92
CA THR A 52 -7.48 7.93 -17.50
C THR A 52 -6.30 7.08 -17.01
N TYR A 53 -6.54 5.79 -16.74
CA TYR A 53 -5.50 4.84 -16.27
C TYR A 53 -4.86 4.01 -17.40
N GLY A 54 -5.00 4.44 -18.66
CA GLY A 54 -4.47 3.70 -19.81
C GLY A 54 -5.31 2.48 -20.19
N PRO A 55 -4.72 1.54 -20.95
CA PRO A 55 -5.44 0.39 -21.49
C PRO A 55 -5.65 -0.74 -20.49
N CYS A 56 -4.95 -0.76 -19.34
CA CYS A 56 -5.03 -1.83 -18.35
C CYS A 56 -5.17 -1.27 -16.93
N ILE A 57 -6.10 -1.84 -16.16
CA ILE A 57 -6.26 -1.58 -14.73
C ILE A 57 -6.15 -2.90 -13.98
N SER A 58 -5.24 -2.96 -13.01
CA SER A 58 -5.09 -4.06 -12.06
C SER A 58 -5.85 -3.76 -10.78
N ASP A 59 -6.80 -4.62 -10.43
CA ASP A 59 -7.61 -4.50 -9.20
C ASP A 59 -8.36 -5.83 -8.93
N THR A 60 -9.09 -5.89 -7.81
CA THR A 60 -10.11 -6.93 -7.61
C THR A 60 -11.33 -6.59 -8.44
N ILE A 61 -11.45 -7.22 -9.61
CA ILE A 61 -12.48 -6.91 -10.60
C ILE A 61 -13.66 -7.86 -10.49
N SER A 62 -14.86 -7.32 -10.31
CA SER A 62 -16.11 -8.08 -10.27
C SER A 62 -16.91 -7.89 -11.56
N ALA A 63 -17.52 -8.96 -12.05
CA ALA A 63 -18.48 -8.86 -13.13
C ALA A 63 -19.77 -8.17 -12.63
N THR A 64 -20.43 -7.42 -13.53
CA THR A 64 -21.70 -6.78 -13.20
C THR A 64 -22.77 -7.82 -12.83
N PRO A 65 -23.55 -7.64 -11.75
CA PRO A 65 -24.62 -8.55 -11.38
C PRO A 65 -25.62 -8.77 -12.53
N PRO A 66 -26.20 -9.99 -12.69
CA PRO A 66 -26.20 -11.09 -11.70
C PRO A 66 -24.93 -11.98 -11.71
N ALA A 67 -23.94 -11.69 -12.53
CA ALA A 67 -22.70 -12.44 -12.54
C ALA A 67 -21.94 -12.23 -11.21
N THR A 68 -21.49 -13.34 -10.62
CA THR A 68 -20.73 -13.34 -9.35
C THR A 68 -19.25 -13.62 -9.55
N ASN A 69 -18.78 -13.56 -10.81
CA ASN A 69 -17.41 -13.89 -11.16
C ASN A 69 -16.45 -12.77 -10.77
N VAL A 70 -15.51 -13.07 -9.89
CA VAL A 70 -14.51 -12.14 -9.37
C VAL A 70 -13.13 -12.62 -9.76
N ALA A 71 -12.31 -11.72 -10.30
CA ALA A 71 -10.86 -11.91 -10.43
C ALA A 71 -10.20 -11.07 -9.35
N ILE A 72 -9.59 -11.72 -8.37
CA ILE A 72 -9.02 -11.05 -7.19
C ILE A 72 -7.75 -10.29 -7.57
N LYS A 73 -6.86 -10.93 -8.33
CA LYS A 73 -5.74 -10.27 -9.02
C LYS A 73 -6.10 -10.13 -10.49
N GLY A 74 -7.09 -9.28 -10.74
CA GLY A 74 -7.65 -9.05 -12.05
C GLY A 74 -6.90 -7.97 -12.82
N HIS A 75 -6.56 -8.24 -14.08
CA HIS A 75 -6.04 -7.27 -15.02
C HIS A 75 -7.10 -7.03 -16.09
N ALA A 76 -7.83 -5.91 -15.97
CA ALA A 76 -8.86 -5.53 -16.92
C ALA A 76 -8.24 -4.72 -18.05
N VAL A 77 -8.38 -5.22 -19.29
CA VAL A 77 -7.93 -4.54 -20.50
C VAL A 77 -9.09 -3.89 -21.21
N ARG A 78 -8.95 -2.59 -21.51
CA ARG A 78 -9.89 -1.84 -22.33
C ARG A 78 -9.69 -2.21 -23.81
N LEU A 79 -10.76 -2.59 -24.45
CA LEU A 79 -10.76 -2.98 -25.86
C LEU A 79 -11.70 -2.06 -26.65
N THR A 80 -11.32 -1.77 -27.89
CA THR A 80 -12.13 -0.94 -28.80
C THR A 80 -12.27 -1.63 -30.15
N CYS A 81 -13.51 -1.65 -30.65
CA CYS A 81 -13.84 -2.13 -32.00
C CYS A 81 -14.35 -0.98 -32.84
N GLY A 82 -13.74 -0.76 -34.00
CA GLY A 82 -14.04 0.39 -34.87
C GLY A 82 -13.30 1.66 -34.48
N SER A 83 -13.67 2.80 -35.05
CA SER A 83 -13.03 4.10 -34.84
C SER A 83 -14.05 5.24 -34.77
N GLY A 84 -13.66 6.37 -34.17
CA GLY A 84 -14.49 7.58 -34.08
C GLY A 84 -15.72 7.40 -33.17
N ALA A 85 -16.78 8.21 -33.39
CA ALA A 85 -17.97 8.23 -32.54
C ALA A 85 -18.80 6.93 -32.55
N GLY A 86 -18.56 6.04 -33.53
CA GLY A 86 -19.21 4.74 -33.63
C GLY A 86 -18.42 3.57 -33.02
N ALA A 87 -17.26 3.84 -32.40
CA ALA A 87 -16.45 2.82 -31.79
C ALA A 87 -17.16 2.18 -30.57
N VAL A 88 -17.15 0.85 -30.55
CA VAL A 88 -17.67 0.09 -29.41
C VAL A 88 -16.54 -0.16 -28.43
N VAL A 89 -16.76 0.17 -27.16
CA VAL A 89 -15.82 -0.10 -26.07
C VAL A 89 -16.27 -1.34 -25.32
N GLY A 90 -15.32 -2.17 -24.92
CA GLY A 90 -15.51 -3.34 -24.08
C GLY A 90 -14.24 -3.66 -23.31
N GLY A 91 -14.13 -4.87 -22.83
CA GLY A 91 -12.92 -5.33 -22.16
C GLY A 91 -12.87 -6.82 -21.91
N VAL A 92 -11.72 -7.26 -21.46
CA VAL A 92 -11.50 -8.57 -20.86
C VAL A 92 -10.86 -8.40 -19.49
N CYS A 93 -11.13 -9.32 -18.56
CA CYS A 93 -10.44 -9.39 -17.28
C CYS A 93 -9.65 -10.70 -17.20
N PHE A 94 -8.33 -10.59 -17.12
CA PHE A 94 -7.42 -11.69 -16.90
C PHE A 94 -7.19 -11.88 -15.39
N ASP A 95 -7.37 -13.09 -14.88
CA ASP A 95 -7.16 -13.48 -13.50
C ASP A 95 -5.75 -14.10 -13.38
N ALA A 96 -4.83 -13.37 -12.78
CA ALA A 96 -3.43 -13.74 -12.69
C ALA A 96 -3.17 -14.96 -11.78
N ASP A 97 -4.00 -15.20 -10.77
CA ASP A 97 -3.85 -16.34 -9.88
C ASP A 97 -4.26 -17.66 -10.56
N LEU A 98 -5.34 -17.63 -11.35
CA LEU A 98 -5.91 -18.82 -12.03
C LEU A 98 -5.53 -18.92 -13.51
N LEU A 99 -4.86 -17.92 -14.08
CA LEU A 99 -4.47 -17.84 -15.50
C LEU A 99 -5.63 -18.10 -16.46
N ARG A 100 -6.74 -17.40 -16.21
CA ARG A 100 -7.96 -17.45 -17.01
C ARG A 100 -8.41 -16.06 -17.43
N VAL A 101 -9.09 -15.94 -18.54
CA VAL A 101 -9.90 -14.75 -18.80
C VAL A 101 -11.23 -14.96 -18.09
N SER A 102 -11.43 -14.27 -16.97
CA SER A 102 -12.61 -14.47 -16.11
C SER A 102 -13.91 -14.08 -16.83
N THR A 103 -13.88 -13.00 -17.60
CA THR A 103 -14.99 -12.54 -18.43
C THR A 103 -14.51 -11.64 -19.57
N GLY A 104 -15.23 -11.64 -20.69
CA GLY A 104 -15.16 -10.64 -21.74
C GLY A 104 -16.51 -9.96 -21.87
N TRP A 105 -16.52 -8.63 -22.06
CA TRP A 105 -17.76 -7.83 -22.13
C TRP A 105 -17.67 -6.71 -23.16
N SER A 106 -18.82 -6.09 -23.45
CA SER A 106 -18.97 -5.01 -24.43
C SER A 106 -20.05 -4.01 -23.99
N GLY A 107 -19.97 -2.77 -24.45
CA GLY A 107 -20.90 -1.69 -24.16
C GLY A 107 -20.44 -0.77 -23.03
N GLY A 108 -19.16 -0.82 -22.67
CA GLY A 108 -18.51 0.02 -21.67
C GLY A 108 -17.23 -0.63 -21.15
N TYR A 109 -16.47 0.04 -20.28
CA TYR A 109 -15.24 -0.52 -19.74
C TYR A 109 -15.39 -0.93 -18.26
N LEU A 110 -15.02 -0.08 -17.32
CA LEU A 110 -15.16 -0.32 -15.88
C LEU A 110 -15.93 0.82 -15.22
N ARG A 111 -16.74 0.48 -14.23
CA ARG A 111 -17.25 1.42 -13.24
C ARG A 111 -16.29 1.35 -12.05
N LEU A 112 -15.53 2.43 -11.84
CA LEU A 112 -14.61 2.56 -10.72
C LEU A 112 -15.41 2.86 -9.45
N THR A 113 -15.31 1.95 -8.48
CA THR A 113 -15.93 2.04 -7.16
C THR A 113 -14.94 1.57 -6.11
N GLY A 114 -15.26 1.82 -4.85
CA GLY A 114 -14.47 1.37 -3.73
C GLY A 114 -13.59 2.45 -3.13
N MET A 115 -12.95 2.13 -2.01
CA MET A 115 -12.20 3.05 -1.15
C MET A 115 -11.20 3.93 -1.91
N VAL A 116 -10.55 3.38 -2.93
CA VAL A 116 -9.53 4.09 -3.71
C VAL A 116 -10.12 5.14 -4.64
N TYR A 117 -11.30 4.89 -5.17
CA TYR A 117 -11.88 5.71 -6.24
C TYR A 117 -12.94 6.68 -5.74
N ASP A 118 -13.88 6.23 -4.92
CA ASP A 118 -15.02 7.02 -4.43
C ASP A 118 -15.09 7.13 -2.90
N ASP A 119 -14.04 6.70 -2.19
CA ASP A 119 -13.91 6.72 -0.74
C ASP A 119 -14.99 5.90 0.00
N ALA A 120 -15.64 4.96 -0.69
CA ALA A 120 -16.67 4.09 -0.12
C ALA A 120 -16.10 2.73 0.32
N ASP A 121 -16.55 2.24 1.49
CA ASP A 121 -16.19 0.92 2.04
C ASP A 121 -16.97 -0.20 1.31
N ILE A 122 -16.82 -0.29 -0.02
CA ILE A 122 -17.48 -1.27 -0.88
C ILE A 122 -16.44 -2.00 -1.74
N PRO A 123 -16.80 -3.16 -2.32
CA PRO A 123 -15.93 -3.87 -3.26
C PRO A 123 -15.46 -3.01 -4.42
N GLY A 124 -14.29 -3.36 -4.97
CA GLY A 124 -13.61 -2.67 -6.07
C GLY A 124 -14.38 -2.66 -7.40
N PRO A 125 -13.69 -2.32 -8.50
CA PRO A 125 -14.33 -2.02 -9.78
C PRO A 125 -15.23 -3.13 -10.31
N PHE A 126 -16.27 -2.71 -11.03
CA PHE A 126 -17.18 -3.61 -11.75
C PHE A 126 -17.04 -3.42 -13.25
N THR A 127 -17.22 -4.50 -14.02
CA THR A 127 -17.36 -4.41 -15.47
C THR A 127 -18.60 -3.57 -15.82
N SER A 128 -18.53 -2.78 -16.91
CA SER A 128 -19.65 -1.97 -17.39
C SER A 128 -20.07 -2.45 -18.77
N GLY A 129 -21.34 -2.79 -18.92
CA GLY A 129 -21.88 -3.34 -20.18
C GLY A 129 -22.35 -4.78 -20.04
N SER A 130 -22.42 -5.51 -21.17
CA SER A 130 -22.95 -6.88 -21.24
C SER A 130 -21.84 -7.91 -21.41
N ALA A 131 -21.86 -8.97 -20.61
CA ALA A 131 -20.94 -10.08 -20.75
C ALA A 131 -21.15 -10.81 -22.11
N ILE A 132 -20.05 -11.00 -22.83
CA ILE A 132 -19.99 -11.84 -24.03
C ILE A 132 -19.82 -13.31 -23.62
N PHE A 133 -18.87 -13.57 -22.72
CA PHE A 133 -18.62 -14.88 -22.14
C PHE A 133 -18.05 -14.73 -20.72
N ALA A 134 -18.04 -15.83 -19.99
CA ALA A 134 -17.35 -15.96 -18.70
C ALA A 134 -16.74 -17.36 -18.59
N THR A 135 -15.76 -17.51 -17.68
CA THR A 135 -15.20 -18.81 -17.29
C THR A 135 -15.43 -19.04 -15.81
N PRO A 136 -15.50 -20.31 -15.34
CA PRO A 136 -15.64 -20.60 -13.93
C PRO A 136 -14.37 -20.23 -13.14
N ALA A 137 -14.51 -20.01 -11.83
CA ALA A 137 -13.38 -19.68 -10.94
C ALA A 137 -12.54 -20.93 -10.58
N VAL A 138 -11.92 -21.52 -11.61
CA VAL A 138 -11.02 -22.67 -11.52
C VAL A 138 -9.78 -22.39 -12.38
N PRO A 139 -8.69 -23.16 -12.28
CA PRO A 139 -7.54 -23.02 -13.16
C PRO A 139 -7.93 -22.91 -14.62
N GLY A 140 -7.45 -21.90 -15.34
CA GLY A 140 -7.77 -21.67 -16.74
C GLY A 140 -7.17 -22.74 -17.66
N TRP A 141 -5.99 -23.26 -17.30
CA TRP A 141 -5.30 -24.34 -18.01
C TRP A 141 -5.29 -25.61 -17.18
N SER A 142 -5.57 -26.74 -17.80
CA SER A 142 -5.57 -28.04 -17.13
C SER A 142 -4.15 -28.50 -16.78
N ARG A 143 -4.04 -29.27 -15.70
CA ARG A 143 -2.88 -30.11 -15.39
C ARG A 143 -3.33 -31.57 -15.45
N ASP A 144 -2.67 -32.38 -16.26
CA ASP A 144 -3.02 -33.80 -16.45
C ASP A 144 -4.51 -34.02 -16.81
N GLY A 145 -5.09 -33.09 -17.59
CA GLY A 145 -6.49 -33.10 -17.97
C GLY A 145 -7.47 -32.64 -16.88
N SER A 146 -7.00 -32.26 -15.70
CA SER A 146 -7.83 -31.78 -14.56
C SER A 146 -7.81 -30.26 -14.46
N PHE A 147 -8.97 -29.69 -14.11
CA PHE A 147 -9.16 -28.29 -13.71
C PHE A 147 -9.45 -28.15 -12.20
N ALA A 148 -9.21 -29.19 -11.40
CA ALA A 148 -9.39 -29.12 -9.96
C ALA A 148 -8.38 -28.11 -9.37
N ASP A 149 -8.88 -27.19 -8.54
CA ASP A 149 -8.03 -26.22 -7.87
C ASP A 149 -7.18 -26.91 -6.79
N PRO A 150 -5.85 -26.90 -6.89
CA PRO A 150 -4.98 -27.59 -5.93
C PRO A 150 -4.74 -26.77 -4.66
N ARG A 151 -5.13 -25.48 -4.65
CA ARG A 151 -4.86 -24.58 -3.54
C ARG A 151 -5.73 -24.95 -2.35
N HIS A 152 -5.17 -24.96 -1.14
CA HIS A 152 -5.95 -25.23 0.09
C HIS A 152 -6.86 -24.02 0.44
N GLU A 153 -6.52 -22.83 -0.02
CA GLU A 153 -7.32 -21.62 -0.01
C GLU A 153 -7.57 -21.15 -1.44
N PRO A 154 -8.71 -20.49 -1.74
CA PRO A 154 -8.99 -20.00 -3.08
C PRO A 154 -8.24 -18.69 -3.41
N TYR A 155 -7.08 -18.47 -2.81
CA TYR A 155 -6.26 -17.26 -2.91
C TYR A 155 -4.81 -17.60 -3.23
N GLY A 156 -4.11 -16.63 -3.82
CA GLY A 156 -2.74 -16.80 -4.28
C GLY A 156 -2.64 -17.58 -5.60
N PRO A 157 -1.44 -17.62 -6.21
CA PRO A 157 -1.23 -18.21 -7.51
C PRO A 157 -1.32 -19.75 -7.49
N LEU A 158 -1.51 -20.33 -8.66
CA LEU A 158 -1.31 -21.77 -8.86
C LEU A 158 0.14 -22.18 -8.53
N PRO A 159 0.39 -23.48 -8.25
CA PRO A 159 1.75 -23.98 -8.07
C PRO A 159 2.66 -23.61 -9.26
N ALA A 160 3.87 -23.15 -8.97
CA ALA A 160 4.78 -22.60 -9.98
C ALA A 160 5.18 -23.58 -11.10
N ASP A 161 5.10 -24.89 -10.83
CA ASP A 161 5.32 -25.97 -11.79
C ASP A 161 4.09 -26.25 -12.66
N TRP A 162 2.90 -25.74 -12.26
CA TRP A 162 1.70 -25.81 -13.09
C TRP A 162 1.62 -24.62 -14.05
N ALA A 163 1.52 -23.41 -13.50
CA ALA A 163 1.36 -22.22 -14.30
C ALA A 163 1.70 -20.95 -13.52
N ARG A 164 2.19 -19.90 -14.20
CA ARG A 164 2.64 -18.67 -13.54
C ARG A 164 2.41 -17.45 -14.42
N PHE A 165 1.74 -16.44 -13.89
CA PHE A 165 1.69 -15.11 -14.50
C PHE A 165 3.05 -14.43 -14.39
N THR A 166 3.56 -13.86 -15.49
CA THR A 166 4.86 -13.16 -15.52
C THR A 166 4.72 -11.66 -15.71
N GLY A 167 3.54 -11.18 -16.09
CA GLY A 167 3.26 -9.77 -16.27
C GLY A 167 2.50 -9.47 -17.56
N TYR A 168 2.48 -8.20 -17.94
CA TYR A 168 1.90 -7.77 -19.20
C TYR A 168 2.70 -6.64 -19.83
N TYR A 169 2.72 -6.64 -21.17
CA TYR A 169 3.30 -5.58 -21.99
C TYR A 169 2.21 -4.60 -22.42
N GLN A 170 2.54 -3.31 -22.43
CA GLN A 170 1.73 -2.28 -23.06
C GLN A 170 2.45 -1.76 -24.30
N CYS A 171 1.75 -1.65 -25.41
CA CYS A 171 2.24 -1.07 -26.64
C CYS A 171 1.12 -0.22 -27.26
N GLY A 172 1.14 1.09 -26.99
CA GLY A 172 0.00 1.94 -27.23
C GLY A 172 -1.25 1.41 -26.50
N GLU A 173 -2.39 1.37 -27.19
CA GLU A 173 -3.65 0.85 -26.62
C GLU A 173 -3.72 -0.68 -26.51
N ARG A 174 -2.64 -1.40 -26.83
CA ARG A 174 -2.61 -2.85 -26.81
C ARG A 174 -1.90 -3.38 -25.58
N VAL A 175 -2.47 -4.46 -25.02
CA VAL A 175 -1.91 -5.15 -23.84
C VAL A 175 -1.70 -6.61 -24.19
N VAL A 176 -0.48 -7.11 -23.95
CA VAL A 176 -0.11 -8.51 -24.17
C VAL A 176 0.15 -9.15 -22.81
N PHE A 177 -0.69 -10.09 -22.41
CA PHE A 177 -0.44 -10.90 -21.21
C PHE A 177 0.70 -11.89 -21.47
N ALA A 178 1.61 -11.98 -20.50
CA ALA A 178 2.72 -12.93 -20.53
C ALA A 178 2.60 -13.89 -19.34
N TYR A 179 2.65 -15.19 -19.61
CA TYR A 179 2.57 -16.22 -18.57
C TYR A 179 3.19 -17.53 -19.01
N ARG A 180 3.36 -18.45 -18.09
CA ARG A 180 3.87 -19.81 -18.35
C ARG A 180 2.82 -20.84 -17.98
N VAL A 181 2.81 -21.95 -18.76
CA VAL A 181 2.06 -23.17 -18.46
C VAL A 181 3.06 -24.32 -18.51
N GLY A 182 3.33 -24.96 -17.40
CA GLY A 182 4.43 -25.90 -17.26
C GLY A 182 5.76 -25.24 -17.64
N THR A 183 6.46 -25.81 -18.62
CA THR A 183 7.71 -25.25 -19.16
C THR A 183 7.50 -24.25 -20.31
N GLY A 184 6.29 -24.17 -20.86
CA GLY A 184 5.97 -23.35 -22.01
C GLY A 184 5.70 -21.90 -21.67
N THR A 185 6.00 -21.00 -22.61
CA THR A 185 5.67 -19.57 -22.52
C THR A 185 4.49 -19.23 -23.40
N VAL A 186 3.66 -18.30 -22.96
CA VAL A 186 2.49 -17.82 -23.68
C VAL A 186 2.50 -16.29 -23.67
N LEU A 187 2.32 -15.70 -24.86
CA LEU A 187 1.93 -14.31 -25.02
C LEU A 187 0.51 -14.30 -25.58
N GLU A 188 -0.38 -13.57 -24.94
CA GLU A 188 -1.79 -13.51 -25.29
C GLU A 188 -2.23 -12.07 -25.51
N LEU A 189 -2.69 -11.75 -26.72
CA LEU A 189 -3.22 -10.44 -27.11
C LEU A 189 -4.75 -10.51 -27.26
N PRO A 190 -5.51 -9.87 -26.38
CA PRO A 190 -6.96 -9.75 -26.52
C PRO A 190 -7.35 -8.64 -27.52
N GLY A 191 -8.50 -8.79 -28.16
CA GLY A 191 -9.11 -7.82 -29.05
C GLY A 191 -10.63 -7.89 -29.02
N LEU A 192 -11.31 -6.80 -29.42
CA LEU A 192 -12.77 -6.74 -29.58
C LEU A 192 -13.09 -6.70 -31.07
N VAL A 193 -13.88 -7.66 -31.55
CA VAL A 193 -14.18 -7.87 -32.98
C VAL A 193 -15.67 -8.11 -33.20
N GLY A 194 -16.08 -8.33 -34.47
CA GLY A 194 -17.48 -8.64 -34.81
C GLY A 194 -18.45 -7.54 -34.42
N GLY A 195 -18.08 -6.27 -34.61
CA GLY A 195 -18.90 -5.13 -34.21
C GLY A 195 -19.09 -5.03 -32.68
N GLY A 196 -18.13 -5.50 -31.91
CA GLY A 196 -18.16 -5.47 -30.45
C GLY A 196 -18.91 -6.63 -29.80
N ARG A 197 -19.26 -7.70 -30.54
CA ARG A 197 -20.00 -8.85 -30.00
C ARG A 197 -19.16 -10.11 -29.79
N ALA A 198 -17.85 -10.04 -30.13
CA ALA A 198 -16.90 -11.14 -29.95
C ALA A 198 -15.56 -10.61 -29.44
N ILE A 199 -14.86 -11.46 -28.70
CA ILE A 199 -13.49 -11.27 -28.24
C ILE A 199 -12.58 -12.17 -29.03
N SER A 200 -11.50 -11.62 -29.62
CA SER A 200 -10.37 -12.37 -30.15
C SER A 200 -9.29 -12.50 -29.10
N ARG A 201 -8.62 -13.65 -29.04
CA ARG A 201 -7.47 -13.95 -28.19
C ARG A 201 -6.39 -14.56 -29.07
N THR A 202 -5.36 -13.78 -29.39
CA THR A 202 -4.25 -14.24 -30.24
C THR A 202 -3.13 -14.75 -29.34
N PHE A 203 -2.74 -16.00 -29.57
CA PHE A 203 -1.72 -16.70 -28.78
C PHE A 203 -0.44 -16.88 -29.58
N ARG A 204 0.68 -16.48 -28.98
CA ARG A 204 2.03 -16.96 -29.36
C ARG A 204 2.50 -17.90 -28.25
N VAL A 205 2.70 -19.16 -28.56
CA VAL A 205 3.19 -20.18 -27.62
C VAL A 205 4.58 -20.66 -28.03
N SER A 206 5.44 -20.97 -27.03
CA SER A 206 6.78 -21.54 -27.30
C SER A 206 7.10 -22.58 -26.23
N GLY A 207 7.68 -23.73 -26.65
CA GLY A 207 8.00 -24.85 -25.75
C GLY A 207 6.80 -25.37 -24.97
N PHE A 208 5.59 -25.24 -25.53
CA PHE A 208 4.32 -25.42 -24.81
C PHE A 208 4.01 -26.92 -24.64
N PRO A 209 3.70 -27.40 -23.40
CA PRO A 209 3.28 -28.76 -23.15
C PRO A 209 1.85 -29.00 -23.66
N ALA A 210 1.47 -30.25 -23.84
CA ALA A 210 0.06 -30.56 -24.10
C ALA A 210 -0.81 -30.14 -22.91
N SER A 211 -1.82 -29.30 -23.17
CA SER A 211 -2.74 -28.81 -22.15
C SER A 211 -4.09 -28.41 -22.76
N THR A 212 -5.10 -28.29 -21.92
CA THR A 212 -6.44 -27.85 -22.31
C THR A 212 -6.84 -26.60 -21.52
N MET A 213 -7.45 -25.64 -22.20
CA MET A 213 -7.91 -24.38 -21.57
C MET A 213 -9.43 -24.31 -21.60
N ILE A 214 -10.03 -23.79 -20.51
CA ILE A 214 -11.45 -23.40 -20.50
C ILE A 214 -11.58 -22.06 -21.24
N VAL A 215 -12.32 -22.08 -22.36
CA VAL A 215 -12.59 -20.92 -23.20
C VAL A 215 -13.80 -20.13 -22.69
N GLY A 216 -14.86 -20.83 -22.31
CA GLY A 216 -16.10 -20.25 -21.83
C GLY A 216 -17.02 -21.31 -21.25
N GLU A 217 -17.92 -20.86 -20.39
CA GLU A 217 -18.96 -21.67 -19.76
C GLU A 217 -20.34 -21.02 -19.97
N LEU A 218 -21.32 -21.81 -20.28
CA LEU A 218 -22.71 -21.41 -20.31
C LEU A 218 -23.52 -22.40 -19.48
N PRO A 219 -23.85 -22.12 -18.21
CA PRO A 219 -24.55 -23.04 -17.34
C PRO A 219 -25.83 -23.60 -17.97
N ASN A 220 -25.98 -24.94 -17.92
CA ASN A 220 -27.03 -25.71 -18.59
C ASN A 220 -26.99 -25.61 -20.14
N GLY A 221 -25.86 -25.19 -20.73
CA GLY A 221 -25.68 -25.13 -22.16
C GLY A 221 -25.68 -26.49 -22.82
N VAL A 222 -26.33 -26.59 -23.98
CA VAL A 222 -26.25 -27.77 -24.86
C VAL A 222 -25.28 -27.43 -26.00
N GLY A 223 -24.28 -28.28 -26.19
CA GLY A 223 -23.23 -28.06 -27.17
C GLY A 223 -23.48 -28.73 -28.51
N THR A 224 -23.10 -28.02 -29.57
CA THR A 224 -22.99 -28.55 -30.92
C THR A 224 -21.65 -28.15 -31.50
N GLY A 225 -21.05 -29.00 -32.34
CA GLY A 225 -19.83 -28.70 -33.09
C GLY A 225 -20.07 -28.86 -34.57
N THR A 226 -19.79 -27.82 -35.35
CA THR A 226 -19.90 -27.86 -36.83
C THR A 226 -18.78 -27.07 -37.50
N GLY A 227 -18.02 -27.69 -38.41
CA GLY A 227 -17.12 -26.97 -39.33
C GLY A 227 -16.01 -26.15 -38.72
N GLY A 228 -15.36 -26.58 -37.62
CA GLY A 228 -14.30 -25.83 -36.93
C GLY A 228 -14.80 -24.75 -35.99
N VAL A 229 -16.12 -24.59 -35.85
CA VAL A 229 -16.79 -23.72 -34.88
C VAL A 229 -17.60 -24.59 -33.94
N VAL A 230 -17.53 -24.27 -32.64
CA VAL A 230 -18.31 -24.92 -31.57
C VAL A 230 -19.27 -23.90 -30.95
N GLN A 231 -20.41 -24.40 -30.45
CA GLN A 231 -21.45 -23.57 -29.89
C GLN A 231 -22.06 -24.18 -28.65
N LEU A 232 -22.37 -23.32 -27.68
CA LEU A 232 -23.23 -23.62 -26.52
C LEU A 232 -24.50 -22.76 -26.61
N ALA A 233 -25.65 -23.35 -26.32
CA ALA A 233 -26.92 -22.64 -26.26
C ALA A 233 -27.71 -23.02 -24.99
N ALA A 234 -28.25 -22.04 -24.28
CA ALA A 234 -29.12 -22.22 -23.12
C ALA A 234 -30.02 -21.01 -22.91
N ALA A 235 -31.31 -21.24 -22.69
CA ALA A 235 -32.28 -20.19 -22.31
C ALA A 235 -32.23 -18.92 -23.16
N GLY A 236 -32.14 -19.06 -24.48
CA GLY A 236 -32.08 -17.96 -25.44
C GLY A 236 -30.71 -17.22 -25.51
N ARG A 237 -29.70 -17.69 -24.79
CA ARG A 237 -28.31 -17.26 -24.92
C ARG A 237 -27.52 -18.25 -25.77
N VAL A 238 -26.61 -17.71 -26.55
CA VAL A 238 -25.71 -18.50 -27.41
C VAL A 238 -24.30 -17.97 -27.23
N VAL A 239 -23.33 -18.87 -27.06
CA VAL A 239 -21.90 -18.57 -27.08
C VAL A 239 -21.24 -19.48 -28.09
N SER A 240 -20.59 -18.90 -29.10
CA SER A 240 -19.86 -19.65 -30.13
C SER A 240 -18.39 -19.32 -30.07
N ALA A 241 -17.54 -20.29 -30.39
CA ALA A 241 -16.11 -20.10 -30.50
C ALA A 241 -15.53 -20.75 -31.75
N GLY A 242 -14.50 -20.16 -32.34
CA GLY A 242 -13.82 -20.65 -33.50
C GLY A 242 -12.33 -20.30 -33.49
N LEU A 243 -11.55 -20.97 -34.34
CA LEU A 243 -10.11 -20.81 -34.47
C LEU A 243 -9.69 -20.25 -35.82
N VAL A 244 -8.65 -19.40 -35.84
CA VAL A 244 -8.00 -18.87 -37.03
C VAL A 244 -6.51 -19.19 -36.95
N GLY A 245 -5.96 -19.74 -38.05
CA GLY A 245 -4.52 -20.04 -38.17
C GLY A 245 -4.01 -21.13 -37.23
N ALA A 246 -4.91 -21.97 -36.68
CA ALA A 246 -4.56 -22.94 -35.65
C ALA A 246 -3.61 -24.03 -36.21
N PRO A 247 -2.48 -24.33 -35.53
CA PRO A 247 -1.64 -25.46 -35.85
C PRO A 247 -2.39 -26.79 -35.78
N ALA A 248 -1.89 -27.80 -36.46
CA ALA A 248 -2.47 -29.14 -36.46
C ALA A 248 -2.60 -29.67 -34.99
N GLY A 249 -3.76 -30.19 -34.66
CA GLY A 249 -4.07 -30.70 -33.32
C GLY A 249 -4.56 -29.66 -32.31
N VAL A 250 -4.51 -28.37 -32.63
CA VAL A 250 -5.19 -27.35 -31.83
C VAL A 250 -6.67 -27.36 -32.20
N VAL A 251 -7.53 -27.74 -31.24
CA VAL A 251 -8.96 -28.00 -31.52
C VAL A 251 -9.86 -27.46 -30.44
N LEU A 252 -11.07 -27.06 -30.79
CA LEU A 252 -12.14 -26.74 -29.89
C LEU A 252 -13.07 -27.94 -29.72
N THR A 253 -13.50 -28.19 -28.49
CA THR A 253 -14.47 -29.23 -28.14
C THR A 253 -15.48 -28.67 -27.13
N VAL A 254 -16.66 -29.26 -27.12
CA VAL A 254 -17.66 -28.99 -26.07
C VAL A 254 -17.71 -30.20 -25.13
N VAL A 255 -17.59 -29.93 -23.83
CA VAL A 255 -17.69 -30.93 -22.77
C VAL A 255 -18.65 -30.39 -21.69
N GLY A 256 -19.83 -31.01 -21.62
CA GLY A 256 -20.91 -30.49 -20.78
C GLY A 256 -21.33 -29.09 -21.21
N ASP A 257 -21.30 -28.17 -20.31
CA ASP A 257 -21.65 -26.74 -20.49
C ASP A 257 -20.42 -25.83 -20.73
N ARG A 258 -19.27 -26.42 -21.12
CA ARG A 258 -18.00 -25.71 -21.36
C ARG A 258 -17.50 -25.88 -22.78
N ILE A 259 -16.89 -24.82 -23.30
CA ILE A 259 -16.05 -24.85 -24.48
C ILE A 259 -14.59 -24.99 -24.01
N LEU A 260 -13.91 -25.98 -24.54
CA LEU A 260 -12.51 -26.27 -24.25
C LEU A 260 -11.65 -26.10 -25.50
N LEU A 261 -10.47 -25.51 -25.31
CA LEU A 261 -9.40 -25.46 -26.32
C LEU A 261 -8.29 -26.42 -25.92
N THR A 262 -8.08 -27.47 -26.72
CA THR A 262 -6.97 -28.39 -26.55
C THR A 262 -5.80 -27.95 -27.41
N VAL A 263 -4.63 -27.77 -26.78
CA VAL A 263 -3.38 -27.42 -27.43
C VAL A 263 -2.43 -28.61 -27.23
N PRO A 264 -1.96 -29.26 -28.30
CA PRO A 264 -0.96 -30.34 -28.20
C PRO A 264 0.40 -29.74 -27.77
N GLY A 265 1.38 -30.59 -27.49
CA GLY A 265 2.75 -30.15 -27.31
C GLY A 265 3.26 -29.42 -28.56
N LEU A 266 3.61 -28.13 -28.41
CA LEU A 266 4.06 -27.27 -29.52
C LEU A 266 5.42 -26.64 -29.22
N GLN A 267 6.38 -26.78 -30.10
CA GLN A 267 7.65 -26.02 -30.01
C GLN A 267 7.44 -24.53 -30.29
N SER A 268 6.54 -24.19 -31.20
CA SER A 268 6.11 -22.83 -31.50
C SER A 268 4.73 -22.85 -32.16
N GLY A 269 3.88 -21.87 -31.84
CA GLY A 269 2.56 -21.71 -32.45
C GLY A 269 2.09 -20.27 -32.40
N LEU A 270 1.37 -19.87 -33.46
CA LEU A 270 0.63 -18.61 -33.53
C LEU A 270 -0.77 -18.93 -34.01
N PHE A 271 -1.79 -18.57 -33.24
CA PHE A 271 -3.19 -18.80 -33.63
C PHE A 271 -4.11 -17.84 -32.88
N THR A 272 -5.32 -17.64 -33.40
CA THR A 272 -6.33 -16.80 -32.77
C THR A 272 -7.58 -17.62 -32.44
N LEU A 273 -8.03 -17.51 -31.20
CA LEU A 273 -9.32 -17.94 -30.72
C LEU A 273 -10.28 -16.77 -30.78
N VAL A 274 -11.46 -16.94 -31.35
CA VAL A 274 -12.55 -15.95 -31.31
C VAL A 274 -13.72 -16.55 -30.56
N ILE A 275 -14.25 -15.83 -29.57
CA ILE A 275 -15.44 -16.24 -28.79
C ILE A 275 -16.48 -15.10 -28.78
N GLY A 276 -17.73 -15.40 -29.09
CA GLY A 276 -18.77 -14.38 -29.22
C GLY A 276 -20.11 -14.79 -28.67
N ALA A 277 -20.91 -13.79 -28.26
CA ALA A 277 -22.32 -13.94 -27.87
C ALA A 277 -23.20 -13.89 -29.13
N MET A 278 -23.00 -14.87 -30.03
CA MET A 278 -23.67 -14.95 -31.32
C MET A 278 -23.68 -16.42 -31.81
N ASP A 279 -24.52 -16.71 -32.80
CA ASP A 279 -24.54 -18.02 -33.44
C ASP A 279 -23.28 -18.28 -34.31
N ALA A 280 -23.11 -19.51 -34.75
CA ALA A 280 -21.96 -19.95 -35.52
C ALA A 280 -21.85 -19.24 -36.88
N GLU A 281 -22.97 -18.87 -37.53
CA GLU A 281 -22.97 -18.17 -38.81
C GLU A 281 -22.45 -16.73 -38.64
N ALA A 282 -22.98 -16.01 -37.67
CA ALA A 282 -22.55 -14.64 -37.35
C ALA A 282 -21.09 -14.57 -36.87
N LEU A 283 -20.57 -15.63 -36.22
CA LEU A 283 -19.17 -15.70 -35.80
C LEU A 283 -18.21 -15.73 -36.98
N GLY A 284 -18.63 -16.24 -38.17
CA GLY A 284 -17.83 -16.29 -39.38
C GLY A 284 -17.25 -14.93 -39.79
N GLY A 285 -17.99 -13.85 -39.64
CA GLY A 285 -17.52 -12.49 -39.86
C GLY A 285 -16.41 -12.08 -38.94
N ALA A 286 -16.55 -12.35 -37.62
CA ALA A 286 -15.53 -12.05 -36.59
C ALA A 286 -14.24 -12.91 -36.79
N LEU A 287 -14.38 -14.16 -37.25
CA LEU A 287 -13.24 -15.02 -37.63
C LEU A 287 -12.47 -14.43 -38.81
N SER A 288 -13.19 -13.99 -39.85
CA SER A 288 -12.59 -13.34 -41.01
C SER A 288 -11.86 -12.04 -40.69
N GLU A 289 -12.45 -11.20 -39.82
CA GLU A 289 -11.82 -9.99 -39.30
C GLU A 289 -10.53 -10.32 -38.55
N SER A 290 -10.50 -11.44 -37.81
CA SER A 290 -9.36 -11.89 -37.03
C SER A 290 -8.27 -12.61 -37.83
N ALA A 291 -8.45 -12.84 -39.13
CA ALA A 291 -7.49 -13.53 -39.96
C ALA A 291 -6.16 -12.78 -40.16
N ALA A 292 -6.18 -11.44 -40.00
CA ALA A 292 -5.01 -10.57 -40.05
C ALA A 292 -4.46 -10.25 -38.66
N SER A 293 -4.55 -11.19 -37.72
CA SER A 293 -4.12 -10.98 -36.33
C SER A 293 -2.63 -10.62 -36.22
N ILE A 294 -2.33 -9.67 -35.30
CA ILE A 294 -0.96 -9.26 -34.99
C ILE A 294 -0.30 -10.32 -34.12
N ASP A 295 0.95 -10.68 -34.44
CA ASP A 295 1.76 -11.54 -33.58
C ASP A 295 2.05 -10.79 -32.23
N PRO A 296 1.61 -11.31 -31.07
CA PRO A 296 1.88 -10.68 -29.78
C PRO A 296 3.35 -10.40 -29.51
N ALA A 297 4.26 -11.21 -30.05
CA ALA A 297 5.71 -11.03 -29.85
C ALA A 297 6.23 -9.71 -30.44
N THR A 298 5.56 -9.14 -31.45
CA THR A 298 5.97 -7.85 -32.06
C THR A 298 5.61 -6.65 -31.16
N LEU A 299 4.87 -6.85 -30.09
CA LEU A 299 4.38 -5.83 -29.18
C LEU A 299 5.09 -5.85 -27.80
N THR A 300 6.20 -6.61 -27.69
CA THR A 300 6.91 -6.78 -26.41
C THR A 300 8.17 -5.92 -26.30
N GLY A 301 8.41 -5.01 -27.22
CA GLY A 301 9.60 -4.15 -27.24
C GLY A 301 9.35 -2.70 -26.86
N GLY A 302 8.19 -2.38 -26.34
CA GLY A 302 7.75 -1.00 -26.07
C GLY A 302 6.80 -0.46 -27.13
N GLY A 303 6.33 0.75 -26.94
CA GLY A 303 5.38 1.44 -27.81
C GLY A 303 5.32 2.93 -27.49
N PRO A 304 4.52 3.72 -28.25
CA PRO A 304 4.47 5.15 -27.99
C PRO A 304 3.86 5.45 -26.61
N ALA A 305 4.49 6.36 -25.89
CA ALA A 305 4.01 6.81 -24.58
C ALA A 305 2.56 7.32 -24.62
N HIS A 306 1.75 6.91 -23.64
CA HIS A 306 0.39 7.43 -23.45
C HIS A 306 0.41 8.85 -22.89
N TRP A 307 1.42 9.16 -22.05
CA TRP A 307 1.54 10.42 -21.34
C TRP A 307 2.88 11.12 -21.61
N PRO A 308 3.19 11.46 -22.87
CA PRO A 308 4.50 12.00 -23.24
C PRO A 308 4.77 13.40 -22.66
N GLN A 309 3.72 14.09 -22.22
CA GLN A 309 3.81 15.44 -21.66
C GLN A 309 4.30 15.39 -20.22
N ALA A 310 5.41 16.05 -19.93
CA ALA A 310 5.82 16.38 -18.57
C ALA A 310 5.04 17.59 -18.04
N LEU A 311 4.71 17.59 -16.75
CA LEU A 311 4.03 18.68 -16.06
C LEU A 311 5.06 19.47 -15.26
N GLU A 312 4.96 20.80 -15.30
CA GLU A 312 5.91 21.68 -14.62
C GLU A 312 5.27 22.30 -13.39
N THR A 313 5.98 22.28 -12.27
CA THR A 313 5.58 23.00 -11.05
C THR A 313 6.76 23.75 -10.46
N VAL A 314 6.49 24.67 -9.55
CA VAL A 314 7.50 25.44 -8.80
C VAL A 314 7.42 25.03 -7.34
N GLY A 315 8.54 24.66 -6.74
CA GLY A 315 8.60 24.37 -5.32
C GLY A 315 8.63 25.64 -4.47
N VAL A 316 8.28 25.50 -3.20
CA VAL A 316 8.30 26.60 -2.23
C VAL A 316 9.32 26.27 -1.15
N ARG A 317 10.36 27.10 -1.04
CA ARG A 317 11.34 26.97 0.02
C ARG A 317 10.80 27.52 1.34
N GLY A 318 10.94 26.74 2.39
CA GLY A 318 10.65 27.20 3.74
C GLY A 318 11.65 28.24 4.23
N THR A 319 11.16 29.20 5.01
CA THR A 319 11.91 30.36 5.52
C THR A 319 12.06 30.35 7.04
N GLY A 320 11.73 29.26 7.71
CA GLY A 320 11.84 29.14 9.17
C GLY A 320 13.28 29.25 9.68
N ASP A 321 13.42 29.66 10.92
CA ASP A 321 14.70 29.88 11.61
C ASP A 321 15.21 28.68 12.41
N GLY A 322 14.48 27.56 12.40
CA GLY A 322 14.85 26.35 13.13
C GLY A 322 16.01 25.55 12.49
N PRO A 323 16.49 24.50 13.21
CA PRO A 323 17.51 23.61 12.66
C PRO A 323 17.01 22.79 11.47
N TYR A 324 15.71 22.56 11.40
CA TYR A 324 15.04 21.87 10.29
C TYR A 324 13.93 22.74 9.74
N VAL A 325 13.85 22.80 8.41
CA VAL A 325 12.88 23.62 7.68
C VAL A 325 12.22 22.78 6.60
N VAL A 326 10.91 22.92 6.44
CA VAL A 326 10.13 22.18 5.45
C VAL A 326 10.04 23.00 4.16
N ASP A 327 10.59 22.46 3.08
CA ASP A 327 10.36 22.93 1.73
C ASP A 327 9.24 22.11 1.08
N THR A 328 8.39 22.71 0.25
CA THR A 328 7.30 22.02 -0.46
C THR A 328 7.63 21.86 -1.92
N LEU A 329 7.62 20.62 -2.42
CA LEU A 329 7.65 20.31 -3.84
C LEU A 329 6.21 20.27 -4.32
N THR A 330 5.77 21.27 -5.07
CA THR A 330 4.36 21.41 -5.46
C THR A 330 3.92 20.24 -6.32
N VAL A 331 2.93 19.52 -5.85
CA VAL A 331 2.32 18.38 -6.53
C VAL A 331 1.32 18.89 -7.56
N PRO A 332 1.31 18.39 -8.82
CA PRO A 332 0.35 18.79 -9.85
C PRO A 332 -1.02 18.14 -9.61
N GLU A 333 -1.76 18.61 -8.58
CA GLU A 333 -3.07 18.09 -8.22
C GLU A 333 -4.09 18.26 -9.34
N GLU A 334 -4.03 19.42 -10.02
CA GLU A 334 -4.76 19.64 -11.27
C GLU A 334 -3.84 19.27 -12.44
N ASN A 335 -4.22 18.23 -13.17
CA ASN A 335 -3.43 17.74 -14.28
C ASN A 335 -4.31 17.25 -15.44
N PRO A 336 -3.81 17.31 -16.69
CA PRO A 336 -4.59 16.97 -17.88
C PRO A 336 -4.96 15.50 -17.98
N PHE A 337 -4.32 14.67 -17.16
CA PHE A 337 -4.56 13.22 -17.16
C PHE A 337 -5.71 12.81 -16.23
N GLY A 338 -6.26 13.73 -15.43
CA GLY A 338 -7.25 13.41 -14.41
C GLY A 338 -6.71 12.46 -13.31
N ALA A 339 -5.40 12.38 -13.15
CA ALA A 339 -4.75 11.52 -12.16
C ALA A 339 -4.88 12.14 -10.76
N ARG A 340 -5.29 11.33 -9.80
CA ARG A 340 -5.40 11.75 -8.39
C ARG A 340 -4.05 11.56 -7.69
N MET A 341 -3.50 12.63 -7.13
CA MET A 341 -2.13 12.67 -6.62
C MET A 341 -2.02 12.31 -5.13
N ARG A 342 -2.64 11.24 -4.68
CA ARG A 342 -2.52 10.71 -3.31
C ARG A 342 -1.23 9.89 -3.18
N LEU A 343 -0.13 10.56 -2.79
CA LEU A 343 1.20 9.97 -2.77
C LEU A 343 1.40 9.01 -1.59
N THR A 344 1.87 7.79 -1.86
CA THR A 344 1.95 6.70 -0.89
C THR A 344 3.31 6.04 -0.75
N GLY A 345 4.22 6.31 -1.65
CA GLY A 345 5.59 5.82 -1.64
C GLY A 345 6.51 6.70 -2.43
N CYS A 346 7.78 6.78 -2.02
CA CYS A 346 8.82 7.50 -2.74
C CYS A 346 10.17 6.81 -2.58
N ASP A 347 11.02 6.93 -3.59
CA ASP A 347 12.45 6.58 -3.52
C ASP A 347 13.22 7.37 -4.59
N PHE A 348 14.54 7.26 -4.62
CA PHE A 348 15.39 8.07 -5.49
C PHE A 348 16.21 7.21 -6.45
N PHE A 349 16.35 7.69 -7.67
CA PHE A 349 17.37 7.23 -8.62
C PHE A 349 18.75 7.75 -8.21
N ARG A 350 19.80 7.14 -8.73
CA ARG A 350 21.20 7.56 -8.47
C ARG A 350 21.49 8.99 -8.91
N ASP A 351 20.76 9.48 -9.92
CA ASP A 351 20.89 10.85 -10.45
C ASP A 351 20.10 11.91 -9.65
N GLY A 352 19.42 11.52 -8.57
CA GLY A 352 18.66 12.39 -7.69
C GLY A 352 17.22 12.65 -8.12
N ARG A 353 16.75 12.09 -9.25
CA ARG A 353 15.30 12.08 -9.56
C ARG A 353 14.56 11.24 -8.53
N ALA A 354 13.32 11.61 -8.25
CA ALA A 354 12.45 10.84 -7.38
C ALA A 354 11.42 10.02 -8.19
N ALA A 355 11.17 8.78 -7.76
CA ALA A 355 10.00 8.01 -8.15
C ALA A 355 8.97 8.08 -7.02
N LEU A 356 7.70 8.31 -7.37
CA LEU A 356 6.59 8.37 -6.41
C LEU A 356 5.42 7.52 -6.92
N CYS A 357 4.81 6.73 -6.05
CA CYS A 357 3.55 6.06 -6.38
C CYS A 357 2.36 6.73 -5.71
N THR A 358 1.17 6.54 -6.30
CA THR A 358 -0.10 7.03 -5.75
C THR A 358 -1.01 5.85 -5.39
N TRP A 359 -1.85 6.00 -4.37
CA TRP A 359 -2.83 4.99 -3.99
C TRP A 359 -3.77 4.61 -5.15
N ASN A 360 -3.98 5.53 -6.08
CA ASN A 360 -4.85 5.34 -7.25
C ASN A 360 -4.20 4.53 -8.39
N GLY A 361 -2.93 4.11 -8.25
CA GLY A 361 -2.30 3.19 -9.19
C GLY A 361 -1.27 3.82 -10.12
N ASP A 362 -0.87 5.07 -9.92
CA ASP A 362 0.13 5.73 -10.76
C ASP A 362 1.54 5.63 -10.18
N VAL A 363 2.53 5.72 -11.06
CA VAL A 363 3.92 6.04 -10.71
C VAL A 363 4.36 7.28 -11.49
N TRP A 364 4.99 8.21 -10.77
CA TRP A 364 5.49 9.46 -11.32
C TRP A 364 7.00 9.57 -11.10
N ILE A 365 7.71 10.09 -12.11
CA ILE A 365 9.14 10.45 -12.00
C ILE A 365 9.24 11.96 -11.91
N VAL A 366 9.96 12.45 -10.89
CA VAL A 366 10.15 13.88 -10.65
C VAL A 366 11.61 14.23 -10.82
N SER A 367 11.89 15.21 -11.67
CA SER A 367 13.21 15.77 -11.90
C SER A 367 13.26 17.25 -11.54
N GLY A 368 14.46 17.86 -11.55
CA GLY A 368 14.66 19.26 -11.18
C GLY A 368 14.66 19.48 -9.66
N ILE A 369 14.92 18.45 -8.89
CA ILE A 369 15.04 18.51 -7.42
C ILE A 369 16.42 19.06 -7.07
N ASP A 370 16.54 20.39 -7.11
CA ASP A 370 17.76 21.11 -6.75
C ASP A 370 17.60 21.92 -5.44
N ALA A 371 18.61 22.69 -5.07
CA ALA A 371 18.58 23.52 -3.87
C ALA A 371 17.49 24.59 -3.92
N GLY A 372 17.17 25.11 -5.10
CA GLY A 372 16.24 26.21 -5.33
C GLY A 372 14.79 25.77 -5.50
N LEU A 373 14.55 24.57 -6.01
CA LEU A 373 13.23 24.03 -6.39
C LEU A 373 12.49 24.91 -7.40
N ALA A 374 13.24 25.66 -8.24
CA ALA A 374 12.67 26.65 -9.14
C ALA A 374 11.83 26.04 -10.26
N ARG A 375 12.13 24.82 -10.65
CA ARG A 375 11.44 24.09 -11.71
C ARG A 375 11.46 22.60 -11.44
N LEU A 376 10.29 22.03 -11.15
CA LEU A 376 10.08 20.61 -10.96
C LEU A 376 9.35 20.07 -12.18
N SER A 377 9.84 18.99 -12.77
CA SER A 377 9.20 18.33 -13.91
C SER A 377 8.70 16.97 -13.49
N TRP A 378 7.39 16.74 -13.68
CA TRP A 378 6.67 15.52 -13.30
C TRP A 378 6.29 14.76 -14.55
N ARG A 379 6.74 13.52 -14.67
CA ARG A 379 6.39 12.64 -15.75
C ARG A 379 5.61 11.43 -15.20
N ARG A 380 4.43 11.15 -15.79
CA ARG A 380 3.68 9.95 -15.45
C ARG A 380 4.39 8.76 -16.10
N TYR A 381 4.91 7.86 -15.28
CA TYR A 381 5.75 6.73 -15.70
C TYR A 381 4.96 5.44 -15.87
N ALA A 382 3.95 5.22 -15.03
CA ALA A 382 3.07 4.06 -15.07
C ALA A 382 1.71 4.40 -14.49
N ALA A 383 0.67 3.62 -14.84
CA ALA A 383 -0.66 3.76 -14.27
C ALA A 383 -1.38 2.39 -14.21
N GLY A 384 -2.53 2.35 -13.52
CA GLY A 384 -3.38 1.18 -13.43
C GLY A 384 -2.86 0.07 -12.51
N LEU A 385 -1.92 0.37 -11.61
CA LEU A 385 -1.43 -0.58 -10.61
C LEU A 385 -2.47 -0.80 -9.49
N HIS A 386 -2.48 -1.99 -8.91
CA HIS A 386 -3.39 -2.40 -7.84
C HIS A 386 -3.02 -1.77 -6.49
N GLN A 387 -3.46 -0.52 -6.24
CA GLN A 387 -3.33 0.18 -4.95
C GLN A 387 -1.89 0.18 -4.37
N PRO A 388 -0.89 0.75 -5.06
CA PRO A 388 0.48 0.74 -4.54
C PRO A 388 0.61 1.62 -3.29
N LEU A 389 1.21 1.07 -2.21
CA LEU A 389 1.46 1.75 -0.95
C LEU A 389 2.94 1.67 -0.53
N GLY A 390 3.80 1.32 -1.45
CA GLY A 390 5.25 1.29 -1.28
C GLY A 390 5.96 1.29 -2.63
N LEU A 391 7.16 1.86 -2.65
CA LEU A 391 8.00 1.94 -3.84
C LEU A 391 9.46 1.87 -3.44
N LYS A 392 10.28 1.21 -4.26
CA LYS A 392 11.72 1.13 -4.14
C LYS A 392 12.37 1.28 -5.51
N VAL A 393 13.48 2.00 -5.58
CA VAL A 393 14.33 2.06 -6.76
C VAL A 393 15.58 1.22 -6.49
N VAL A 394 15.77 0.17 -7.27
CA VAL A 394 16.94 -0.71 -7.16
C VAL A 394 17.63 -0.74 -8.51
N ASP A 395 18.91 -0.36 -8.55
CA ASP A 395 19.70 -0.26 -9.80
C ASP A 395 19.01 0.57 -10.90
N ASP A 396 18.42 1.71 -10.49
CA ASP A 396 17.65 2.62 -11.35
C ASP A 396 16.39 2.01 -12.00
N VAL A 397 15.89 0.91 -11.44
CA VAL A 397 14.61 0.28 -11.84
C VAL A 397 13.59 0.45 -10.72
N VAL A 398 12.36 0.78 -11.10
CA VAL A 398 11.27 1.00 -10.15
C VAL A 398 10.56 -0.33 -9.81
N TYR A 399 10.43 -0.58 -8.52
CA TYR A 399 9.62 -1.66 -7.94
C TYR A 399 8.51 -1.04 -7.09
N ALA A 400 7.28 -1.52 -7.24
CA ALA A 400 6.13 -1.07 -6.46
C ALA A 400 5.49 -2.24 -5.72
N THR A 401 5.21 -2.05 -4.43
CA THR A 401 4.37 -2.97 -3.67
C THR A 401 2.91 -2.66 -3.95
N THR A 402 2.21 -3.63 -4.48
CA THR A 402 0.78 -3.58 -4.79
C THR A 402 0.02 -4.63 -3.98
N ARG A 403 -1.31 -4.64 -4.02
CA ARG A 403 -2.09 -5.67 -3.32
C ARG A 403 -1.88 -7.07 -3.91
N ASP A 404 -1.49 -7.16 -5.17
CA ASP A 404 -1.21 -8.41 -5.88
C ASP A 404 0.25 -8.85 -5.80
N GLY A 405 1.12 -8.07 -5.13
CA GLY A 405 2.52 -8.43 -4.89
C GLY A 405 3.50 -7.31 -5.21
N ILE A 406 4.70 -7.66 -5.67
CA ILE A 406 5.71 -6.72 -6.12
C ILE A 406 5.71 -6.69 -7.65
N VAL A 407 5.49 -5.51 -8.22
CA VAL A 407 5.58 -5.26 -9.66
C VAL A 407 6.89 -4.53 -9.96
N ARG A 408 7.65 -5.01 -10.95
CA ARG A 408 8.81 -4.34 -11.51
C ARG A 408 8.43 -3.65 -12.81
N LEU A 409 8.65 -2.34 -12.88
CA LEU A 409 8.28 -1.51 -14.03
C LEU A 409 9.49 -1.30 -14.93
N ARG A 410 9.35 -1.61 -16.20
CA ARG A 410 10.41 -1.48 -17.19
C ARG A 410 9.97 -0.61 -18.35
N ASP A 411 10.73 0.42 -18.60
CA ASP A 411 10.74 1.22 -19.82
C ASP A 411 11.70 0.50 -20.79
N LEU A 412 11.18 -0.08 -21.85
CA LEU A 412 11.93 -0.96 -22.76
C LEU A 412 12.50 -0.23 -23.96
N ASP A 413 11.90 0.88 -24.38
CA ASP A 413 12.31 1.67 -25.53
C ASP A 413 12.95 3.02 -25.16
N GLY A 414 12.92 3.38 -23.86
CA GLY A 414 13.58 4.57 -23.32
C GLY A 414 12.78 5.85 -23.52
N ASP A 415 11.48 5.76 -23.73
CA ASP A 415 10.61 6.92 -23.94
C ASP A 415 10.14 7.59 -22.62
N GLY A 416 10.46 6.97 -21.47
CA GLY A 416 10.19 7.43 -20.11
C GLY A 416 8.80 7.05 -19.60
N GLU A 417 8.18 6.04 -20.16
CA GLU A 417 6.99 5.34 -19.69
C GLU A 417 7.26 3.83 -19.58
N ALA A 418 6.63 3.16 -18.65
CA ALA A 418 6.82 1.72 -18.46
C ALA A 418 6.02 0.93 -19.49
N ASP A 419 6.70 0.06 -20.25
CA ASP A 419 6.13 -0.84 -21.24
C ASP A 419 5.85 -2.23 -20.69
N PHE A 420 6.64 -2.69 -19.73
CA PHE A 420 6.48 -4.01 -19.13
C PHE A 420 6.23 -3.91 -17.63
N TYR A 421 5.03 -4.29 -17.25
CA TYR A 421 4.57 -4.44 -15.88
C TYR A 421 4.84 -5.88 -15.46
N GLU A 422 6.07 -6.12 -15.02
CA GLU A 422 6.53 -7.46 -14.67
C GLU A 422 6.02 -7.88 -13.30
N ASN A 423 5.33 -9.01 -13.22
CA ASN A 423 4.97 -9.64 -11.95
C ASN A 423 6.24 -10.22 -11.31
N PHE A 424 7.00 -9.37 -10.60
CA PHE A 424 8.26 -9.75 -9.98
C PHE A 424 8.09 -10.82 -8.92
N ASN A 425 7.08 -10.65 -8.04
CA ASN A 425 6.61 -11.68 -7.13
C ASN A 425 5.13 -11.48 -6.81
N GLY A 426 4.29 -12.40 -7.24
CA GLY A 426 2.84 -12.41 -7.01
C GLY A 426 2.38 -13.52 -6.06
N ASP A 427 3.25 -14.02 -5.18
CA ASP A 427 2.92 -15.14 -4.26
C ASP A 427 1.93 -14.76 -3.17
N VAL A 428 1.74 -13.48 -2.90
CA VAL A 428 0.87 -13.01 -1.83
C VAL A 428 -0.57 -13.50 -2.01
N HIS A 429 -1.20 -13.95 -0.92
CA HIS A 429 -2.63 -14.25 -0.89
C HIS A 429 -3.41 -12.96 -0.68
N THR A 430 -4.29 -12.66 -1.61
CA THR A 430 -5.17 -11.49 -1.61
C THR A 430 -6.62 -11.93 -1.66
N THR A 431 -7.48 -11.29 -0.88
CA THR A 431 -8.92 -11.58 -0.81
C THR A 431 -9.74 -10.40 -1.39
N PRO A 432 -11.04 -10.51 -1.55
CA PRO A 432 -11.88 -9.38 -1.94
C PRO A 432 -12.08 -8.31 -0.86
N ALA A 433 -11.52 -8.48 0.36
CA ALA A 433 -11.65 -7.50 1.43
C ALA A 433 -11.06 -6.16 1.02
N PHE A 434 -11.79 -5.06 1.24
CA PHE A 434 -11.31 -3.73 0.81
C PHE A 434 -10.12 -3.24 1.64
N HIS A 435 -9.97 -3.67 2.89
CA HIS A 435 -8.95 -3.21 3.83
C HIS A 435 -7.97 -4.33 4.19
N GLU A 436 -7.12 -4.71 3.25
CA GLU A 436 -6.01 -5.66 3.46
C GLU A 436 -4.76 -5.17 2.72
N PHE A 437 -4.36 -3.95 2.99
CA PHE A 437 -3.30 -3.25 2.26
C PHE A 437 -1.94 -3.94 2.37
N ALA A 438 -1.13 -3.82 1.32
CA ALA A 438 0.28 -4.18 1.31
C ALA A 438 1.12 -2.89 1.41
N PHE A 439 1.93 -2.77 2.45
CA PHE A 439 2.56 -1.51 2.83
C PHE A 439 4.07 -1.53 2.67
N ASP A 440 4.60 -0.40 2.18
CA ASP A 440 6.02 -0.09 2.04
C ASP A 440 6.77 -1.08 1.13
N LEU A 441 8.02 -0.81 0.86
CA LEU A 441 8.96 -1.71 0.21
C LEU A 441 10.37 -1.32 0.63
N GLN A 442 11.09 -2.28 1.21
CA GLN A 442 12.46 -2.11 1.66
C GLN A 442 13.32 -3.24 1.11
N THR A 443 14.64 -3.01 1.06
CA THR A 443 15.62 -4.06 0.75
C THR A 443 16.65 -4.16 1.86
N ASP A 444 17.08 -5.39 2.18
CA ASP A 444 18.23 -5.61 3.05
C ASP A 444 19.56 -5.51 2.27
N ALA A 445 20.67 -5.65 2.98
CA ALA A 445 22.01 -5.59 2.39
C ALA A 445 22.29 -6.74 1.38
N ALA A 446 21.53 -7.84 1.44
CA ALA A 446 21.61 -8.93 0.48
C ALA A 446 20.79 -8.65 -0.80
N GLY A 447 19.95 -7.61 -0.78
CA GLY A 447 19.04 -7.23 -1.86
C GLY A 447 17.71 -7.95 -1.80
N ASP A 448 17.39 -8.69 -0.74
CA ASP A 448 16.07 -9.27 -0.54
C ASP A 448 15.07 -8.18 -0.17
N PHE A 449 13.83 -8.31 -0.69
CA PHE A 449 12.77 -7.33 -0.50
C PHE A 449 11.91 -7.69 0.71
N TYR A 450 11.39 -6.65 1.38
CA TYR A 450 10.46 -6.79 2.51
C TYR A 450 9.29 -5.84 2.35
N TYR A 451 8.10 -6.31 2.68
CA TYR A 451 6.90 -5.49 2.81
C TYR A 451 5.96 -6.08 3.86
N ALA A 452 5.06 -5.25 4.37
CA ALA A 452 4.12 -5.66 5.40
C ALA A 452 2.68 -5.72 4.84
N LYS A 453 1.91 -6.75 5.22
CA LYS A 453 0.52 -6.90 4.79
C LYS A 453 -0.43 -6.87 5.96
N ALA A 454 -1.47 -6.04 5.85
CA ALA A 454 -2.51 -5.90 6.87
C ALA A 454 -3.40 -7.14 6.99
N GLY A 455 -4.07 -7.25 8.13
CA GLY A 455 -5.24 -8.11 8.28
C GLY A 455 -6.42 -7.59 7.45
N PRO A 456 -7.41 -8.44 7.09
CA PRO A 456 -8.59 -8.08 6.32
C PRO A 456 -9.64 -7.43 7.22
N VAL A 457 -9.39 -6.17 7.59
CA VAL A 457 -10.23 -5.44 8.55
C VAL A 457 -11.60 -5.13 7.95
N ARG A 458 -12.67 -5.37 8.69
CA ARG A 458 -14.04 -5.02 8.29
C ARG A 458 -14.26 -3.53 8.23
N ALA A 459 -15.25 -3.11 7.46
CA ALA A 459 -15.78 -1.76 7.48
C ALA A 459 -16.08 -1.30 8.92
N GLY A 460 -15.68 -0.06 9.25
CA GLY A 460 -15.74 0.45 10.62
C GLY A 460 -14.58 -0.01 11.53
N GLY A 461 -13.59 -0.72 11.01
CA GLY A 461 -12.30 -0.98 11.66
C GLY A 461 -12.28 -2.11 12.69
N ARG A 462 -13.40 -2.81 12.94
CA ARG A 462 -13.54 -3.83 14.00
C ARG A 462 -13.68 -5.22 13.45
N GLY A 463 -12.82 -6.14 13.93
CA GLY A 463 -12.81 -7.55 13.53
C GLY A 463 -12.34 -7.74 12.08
N TRP A 464 -12.56 -8.93 11.55
CA TRP A 464 -11.95 -9.40 10.32
C TRP A 464 -13.00 -9.92 9.33
N GLU A 465 -12.77 -9.67 8.04
CA GLU A 465 -13.32 -10.46 6.96
C GLU A 465 -12.62 -11.85 6.94
N ARG A 466 -12.79 -12.62 5.88
CA ARG A 466 -12.12 -13.93 5.79
C ARG A 466 -10.60 -13.75 5.84
N ILE A 467 -9.97 -14.40 6.80
CA ILE A 467 -8.51 -14.43 6.96
C ILE A 467 -7.93 -15.46 5.98
N ALA A 468 -6.85 -15.08 5.31
CA ALA A 468 -5.99 -15.91 4.47
C ALA A 468 -4.57 -15.94 5.03
N ASP A 469 -3.73 -16.88 4.57
CA ASP A 469 -2.37 -17.13 5.11
C ASP A 469 -1.47 -15.90 5.16
N HIS A 470 -1.58 -14.98 4.19
CA HIS A 470 -0.74 -13.79 4.13
C HIS A 470 -1.44 -12.54 4.69
N HIS A 471 -2.31 -12.69 5.69
CA HIS A 471 -2.90 -11.55 6.40
C HIS A 471 -2.21 -11.29 7.74
N GLY A 472 -1.93 -10.01 8.02
CA GLY A 472 -1.27 -9.59 9.26
C GLY A 472 0.16 -10.10 9.38
N VAL A 473 0.92 -10.08 8.29
CA VAL A 473 2.27 -10.64 8.20
C VAL A 473 3.27 -9.64 7.62
N MET A 474 4.53 -9.85 7.91
CA MET A 474 5.63 -9.31 7.13
C MET A 474 6.13 -10.38 6.17
N LEU A 475 6.29 -10.03 4.91
CA LEU A 475 6.78 -10.93 3.87
C LEU A 475 8.21 -10.54 3.47
N LYS A 476 9.04 -11.56 3.30
CA LYS A 476 10.37 -11.45 2.70
C LYS A 476 10.36 -12.11 1.33
N VAL A 477 10.85 -11.40 0.31
CA VAL A 477 10.95 -11.88 -1.07
C VAL A 477 12.42 -11.89 -1.50
N SER A 478 12.88 -12.99 -2.08
CA SER A 478 14.26 -13.09 -2.57
C SER A 478 14.58 -12.01 -3.62
N ARG A 479 15.84 -11.59 -3.68
CA ARG A 479 16.34 -10.55 -4.61
C ARG A 479 16.01 -10.78 -6.08
N ASP A 480 15.76 -12.02 -6.47
CA ASP A 480 15.37 -12.41 -7.83
C ASP A 480 13.85 -12.59 -8.01
N GLY A 481 13.06 -12.36 -6.96
CA GLY A 481 11.60 -12.49 -6.95
C GLY A 481 11.09 -13.93 -6.95
N SER A 482 11.97 -14.94 -6.95
CA SER A 482 11.57 -16.33 -7.17
C SER A 482 10.92 -17.02 -5.96
N ARG A 483 11.10 -16.47 -4.76
CA ARG A 483 10.59 -17.03 -3.50
C ARG A 483 10.08 -15.94 -2.57
N SER A 484 9.01 -16.24 -1.87
CA SER A 484 8.53 -15.46 -0.74
C SER A 484 8.40 -16.33 0.51
N GLU A 485 8.51 -15.71 1.68
CA GLU A 485 8.31 -16.36 2.97
C GLU A 485 7.65 -15.39 3.96
N VAL A 486 6.86 -15.92 4.88
CA VAL A 486 6.35 -15.17 6.03
C VAL A 486 7.49 -14.97 7.01
N TYR A 487 7.89 -13.71 7.21
CA TYR A 487 9.00 -13.34 8.10
C TYR A 487 8.55 -13.21 9.55
N ALA A 488 7.37 -12.58 9.79
CA ALA A 488 6.76 -12.38 11.10
C ALA A 488 5.24 -12.28 10.98
N THR A 489 4.50 -12.45 12.08
CA THR A 489 3.03 -12.56 12.11
C THR A 489 2.40 -11.72 13.22
N GLY A 490 1.08 -11.60 13.18
CA GLY A 490 0.30 -10.99 14.26
C GLY A 490 0.21 -9.47 14.20
N PHE A 491 0.32 -8.87 13.02
CA PHE A 491 0.10 -7.44 12.79
C PHE A 491 -1.36 -7.17 12.43
N ARG A 492 -1.87 -6.00 12.85
CA ARG A 492 -3.20 -5.55 12.45
C ARG A 492 -3.18 -4.79 11.12
N ALA A 493 -2.50 -3.65 11.09
CA ALA A 493 -2.35 -2.78 9.93
C ALA A 493 -0.97 -2.10 9.99
N PRO A 494 0.09 -2.85 9.63
CA PRO A 494 1.49 -2.43 9.78
C PRO A 494 1.88 -1.43 8.70
N ASN A 495 1.38 -0.19 8.81
CA ASN A 495 1.62 0.84 7.80
C ASN A 495 3.04 1.41 7.91
N GLY A 496 3.89 0.93 7.03
CA GLY A 496 5.24 1.40 6.86
C GLY A 496 6.28 0.68 7.74
N MET A 497 7.46 0.56 7.18
CA MET A 497 8.58 -0.13 7.77
C MET A 497 9.91 0.52 7.37
N SER A 498 10.99 0.13 8.03
CA SER A 498 12.34 0.49 7.64
C SER A 498 13.33 -0.61 7.99
N ILE A 499 14.42 -0.68 7.26
CA ILE A 499 15.57 -1.55 7.56
C ILE A 499 16.79 -0.66 7.76
N SER A 500 17.44 -0.77 8.92
CA SER A 500 18.69 -0.02 9.19
C SER A 500 19.86 -0.59 8.38
N PRO A 501 20.96 0.17 8.23
CA PRO A 501 22.20 -0.37 7.65
C PRO A 501 22.75 -1.59 8.39
N ALA A 502 22.44 -1.73 9.69
CA ALA A 502 22.80 -2.88 10.51
C ALA A 502 21.82 -4.08 10.39
N GLY A 503 20.77 -3.94 9.58
CA GLY A 503 19.76 -5.00 9.35
C GLY A 503 18.63 -5.03 10.38
N LEU A 504 18.49 -4.02 11.25
CA LEU A 504 17.36 -3.93 12.17
C LEU A 504 16.10 -3.54 11.39
N ILE A 505 15.02 -4.32 11.55
CA ILE A 505 13.76 -4.08 10.89
C ILE A 505 12.77 -3.45 11.87
N THR A 506 12.17 -2.32 11.49
CA THR A 506 11.09 -1.68 12.26
C THR A 506 9.81 -1.62 11.44
N THR A 507 8.65 -1.64 12.10
CA THR A 507 7.36 -1.35 11.46
C THR A 507 6.41 -0.68 12.45
N GLY A 508 5.62 0.29 11.96
CA GLY A 508 4.47 0.79 12.71
C GLY A 508 3.32 -0.22 12.64
N ASP A 509 2.44 -0.23 13.64
CA ASP A 509 1.19 -0.98 13.58
C ASP A 509 0.08 -0.14 14.20
N ASN A 510 -1.04 0.02 13.48
CA ASN A 510 -2.11 0.94 13.87
C ASN A 510 -3.03 0.35 14.92
N GLU A 511 -3.49 1.19 15.84
CA GLU A 511 -4.54 0.86 16.81
C GLU A 511 -5.73 0.16 16.15
N GLY A 512 -6.29 -0.82 16.85
CA GLY A 512 -7.48 -1.57 16.41
C GLY A 512 -7.73 -2.84 17.20
N THR A 513 -8.39 -3.80 16.59
CA THR A 513 -8.66 -5.12 17.20
C THR A 513 -7.35 -5.78 17.62
N TRP A 514 -7.20 -6.11 18.89
CA TRP A 514 -5.98 -6.65 19.54
C TRP A 514 -4.75 -5.71 19.54
N THR A 515 -4.85 -4.52 18.96
CA THR A 515 -3.78 -3.53 18.97
C THR A 515 -4.27 -2.34 19.80
N PRO A 516 -3.95 -2.31 21.11
CA PRO A 516 -4.56 -1.40 22.06
C PRO A 516 -4.23 0.08 21.85
N SER A 517 -3.08 0.38 21.23
CA SER A 517 -2.64 1.69 20.76
C SER A 517 -1.72 1.51 19.58
N SER A 518 -1.48 2.55 18.79
CA SER A 518 -0.45 2.50 17.74
C SER A 518 0.92 2.24 18.37
N ARG A 519 1.83 1.61 17.61
CA ARG A 519 3.13 1.20 18.15
C ARG A 519 4.19 1.09 17.07
N ILE A 520 5.45 1.12 17.48
CA ILE A 520 6.61 0.79 16.65
C ILE A 520 7.17 -0.53 17.15
N ASN A 521 7.25 -1.52 16.28
CA ASN A 521 7.83 -2.83 16.57
C ASN A 521 9.27 -2.88 16.05
N LEU A 522 10.14 -3.56 16.80
CA LEU A 522 11.42 -4.07 16.29
C LEU A 522 11.14 -5.51 15.85
N VAL A 523 11.27 -5.78 14.54
CA VAL A 523 10.75 -7.02 13.96
C VAL A 523 11.85 -8.05 13.79
N GLU A 524 11.64 -9.22 14.38
CA GLU A 524 12.52 -10.38 14.29
C GLU A 524 11.86 -11.51 13.48
N ARG A 525 12.70 -12.37 12.88
CA ARG A 525 12.23 -13.54 12.15
C ARG A 525 11.46 -14.48 13.08
N GLY A 526 10.24 -14.84 12.68
CA GLY A 526 9.35 -15.71 13.47
C GLY A 526 8.66 -15.02 14.63
N GLY A 527 8.81 -13.68 14.78
CA GLY A 527 8.13 -12.88 15.81
C GLY A 527 6.61 -12.90 15.69
N PHE A 528 5.93 -12.64 16.81
CA PHE A 528 4.48 -12.51 16.90
C PHE A 528 4.10 -11.18 17.58
N TYR A 529 3.38 -10.33 16.84
CA TYR A 529 3.15 -8.94 17.22
C TYR A 529 1.72 -8.65 17.71
N GLY A 530 1.06 -9.61 18.35
CA GLY A 530 -0.04 -9.40 19.28
C GLY A 530 -1.46 -9.44 18.72
N VAL A 531 -1.69 -9.85 17.47
CA VAL A 531 -3.03 -10.16 16.97
C VAL A 531 -3.23 -11.68 16.88
N PRO A 532 -3.92 -12.32 17.86
CA PRO A 532 -4.03 -13.78 17.93
C PRO A 532 -4.69 -14.40 16.70
N ASP A 533 -5.70 -13.73 16.15
CA ASP A 533 -6.42 -14.20 14.94
C ASP A 533 -5.52 -14.28 13.71
N LEU A 534 -4.42 -13.52 13.68
CA LEU A 534 -3.45 -13.41 12.60
C LEU A 534 -2.07 -14.01 12.97
N ALA A 535 -2.05 -14.92 13.94
CA ALA A 535 -0.82 -15.58 14.37
C ALA A 535 -0.31 -16.63 13.36
N HIS A 536 -1.19 -17.23 12.56
CA HIS A 536 -0.88 -18.31 11.62
C HIS A 536 -0.09 -19.46 12.26
N ARG A 537 -0.48 -19.85 13.49
CA ARG A 537 0.16 -20.90 14.29
C ARG A 537 -0.89 -21.89 14.77
N ALA A 538 -0.53 -23.17 14.84
CA ALA A 538 -1.42 -24.22 15.34
C ALA A 538 -1.83 -23.98 16.80
N VAL A 539 -0.95 -23.39 17.60
CA VAL A 539 -1.24 -22.94 18.97
C VAL A 539 -1.18 -21.43 19.00
N VAL A 540 -2.31 -20.83 19.33
CA VAL A 540 -2.43 -19.35 19.42
C VAL A 540 -1.58 -18.87 20.60
N PRO A 541 -0.65 -17.89 20.38
CA PRO A 541 0.18 -17.35 21.44
C PRO A 541 -0.66 -16.59 22.49
N THR A 542 -0.28 -16.74 23.74
CA THR A 542 -0.90 -16.04 24.90
C THR A 542 -0.12 -14.79 25.32
N THR A 543 1.03 -14.55 24.69
CA THR A 543 1.89 -13.38 24.88
C THR A 543 2.38 -12.94 23.51
N TYR A 544 2.91 -11.75 23.40
CA TYR A 544 3.44 -11.17 22.16
C TYR A 544 4.80 -10.50 22.39
N ASP A 545 5.57 -10.31 21.32
CA ASP A 545 6.82 -9.57 21.35
C ASP A 545 6.53 -8.10 21.62
N GLN A 546 7.16 -7.57 22.68
CA GLN A 546 6.91 -6.19 23.11
C GLN A 546 7.36 -5.20 22.03
N PRO A 547 6.56 -4.17 21.74
CA PRO A 547 6.98 -3.13 20.81
C PRO A 547 8.16 -2.35 21.40
N LEU A 548 8.96 -1.76 20.52
CA LEU A 548 9.98 -0.80 20.90
C LEU A 548 9.37 0.40 21.62
N LEU A 549 8.18 0.81 21.18
CA LEU A 549 7.50 2.01 21.69
C LEU A 549 5.99 1.93 21.41
N TRP A 550 5.18 2.23 22.45
CA TRP A 550 3.77 2.54 22.31
C TRP A 550 3.57 4.02 22.00
N LEU A 551 2.57 4.34 21.19
CA LEU A 551 2.26 5.69 20.73
C LEU A 551 0.84 6.06 21.15
N PRO A 552 0.66 7.03 22.07
CA PRO A 552 -0.68 7.44 22.51
C PRO A 552 -1.54 7.97 21.37
N HIS A 553 -2.75 7.45 21.23
CA HIS A 553 -3.67 7.74 20.13
C HIS A 553 -3.94 9.24 19.96
N GLY A 554 -4.35 9.91 21.01
CA GLY A 554 -4.78 11.31 20.91
C GLY A 554 -3.64 12.34 20.85
N GLY A 555 -2.45 11.99 21.32
CA GLY A 555 -1.36 12.95 21.53
C GLY A 555 -0.19 12.80 20.57
N VAL A 556 0.03 11.59 20.06
CA VAL A 556 1.22 11.27 19.25
C VAL A 556 0.83 10.71 17.89
N ASP A 557 0.12 9.57 17.85
CA ASP A 557 -0.13 8.89 16.58
C ASP A 557 -1.41 8.04 16.60
N ASN A 558 -2.44 8.51 15.94
CA ASN A 558 -3.66 7.76 15.74
C ASN A 558 -3.64 6.85 14.50
N SER A 559 -2.62 7.00 13.63
CA SER A 559 -2.41 6.17 12.46
C SER A 559 -0.97 6.33 11.99
N SER A 560 -0.17 5.29 12.16
CA SER A 560 1.24 5.31 11.82
C SER A 560 1.46 5.48 10.31
N GLY A 561 2.54 6.19 9.97
CA GLY A 561 3.18 6.18 8.67
C GLY A 561 4.43 5.29 8.69
N GLY A 562 5.39 5.58 7.80
CA GLY A 562 6.64 4.85 7.72
C GLY A 562 7.67 5.24 8.78
N GLN A 563 8.76 4.49 8.80
CA GLN A 563 9.98 4.84 9.53
C GLN A 563 11.11 5.05 8.54
N VAL A 564 12.16 5.74 8.97
CA VAL A 564 13.40 5.89 8.21
C VAL A 564 14.58 6.09 9.16
N TRP A 565 15.71 5.48 8.84
CA TRP A 565 16.96 5.70 9.55
C TRP A 565 17.71 6.87 8.92
N VAL A 566 18.26 7.75 9.76
CA VAL A 566 19.05 8.89 9.30
C VAL A 566 20.42 8.39 8.86
N GLU A 567 20.78 8.68 7.62
CA GLU A 567 21.99 8.18 6.99
C GLU A 567 22.73 9.29 6.24
N GLY A 568 24.04 9.08 6.04
CA GLY A 568 24.87 9.89 5.14
C GLY A 568 25.50 11.11 5.77
N GLY A 569 25.35 11.35 7.07
CA GLY A 569 26.06 12.39 7.82
C GLY A 569 25.82 13.83 7.38
N ARG A 570 24.77 14.10 6.57
CA ARG A 570 24.47 15.43 6.01
C ARG A 570 23.18 16.05 6.56
N TRP A 571 22.50 15.38 7.48
CA TRP A 571 21.25 15.84 8.08
C TRP A 571 21.39 16.23 9.56
N GLY A 572 22.51 16.84 9.93
CA GLY A 572 22.83 17.33 11.27
C GLY A 572 23.32 16.22 12.21
N PRO A 573 23.11 16.39 13.52
CA PRO A 573 23.70 15.51 14.53
C PRO A 573 22.93 14.21 14.77
N LEU A 574 21.95 13.86 13.92
CA LEU A 574 21.02 12.75 14.12
C LEU A 574 21.41 11.50 13.31
N ASP A 575 22.63 11.43 12.76
CA ASP A 575 23.08 10.28 11.96
C ASP A 575 22.93 8.96 12.76
N GLY A 576 22.35 7.93 12.13
CA GLY A 576 22.01 6.67 12.77
C GLY A 576 20.72 6.65 13.61
N ALA A 577 20.04 7.78 13.77
CA ALA A 577 18.78 7.85 14.50
C ALA A 577 17.62 7.25 13.71
N LEU A 578 16.62 6.73 14.41
CA LEU A 578 15.35 6.28 13.85
C LEU A 578 14.34 7.43 13.86
N LEU A 579 13.71 7.68 12.72
CA LEU A 579 12.59 8.62 12.60
C LEU A 579 11.29 7.86 12.35
N HIS A 580 10.18 8.40 12.87
CA HIS A 580 8.83 7.89 12.68
C HIS A 580 7.90 8.97 12.13
N LEU A 581 7.10 8.60 11.14
CA LEU A 581 6.08 9.45 10.56
C LEU A 581 4.70 9.07 11.11
N SER A 582 3.92 10.07 11.51
CA SER A 582 2.50 9.88 11.77
C SER A 582 1.69 10.35 10.56
N TYR A 583 0.96 9.43 9.97
CA TYR A 583 -0.05 9.75 8.96
C TYR A 583 -1.20 10.55 9.59
N GLY A 584 -1.69 10.10 10.73
CA GLY A 584 -2.87 10.69 11.36
C GLY A 584 -2.63 12.12 11.84
N THR A 585 -1.52 12.39 12.53
CA THR A 585 -1.20 13.73 13.06
C THR A 585 -0.35 14.58 12.13
N SER A 586 0.00 14.08 10.92
CA SER A 586 0.85 14.77 9.94
C SER A 586 2.14 15.29 10.57
N SER A 587 2.87 14.41 11.26
CA SER A 587 4.00 14.76 12.12
C SER A 587 5.20 13.85 11.90
N LEU A 588 6.38 14.38 12.30
CA LEU A 588 7.64 13.66 12.31
C LEU A 588 8.14 13.55 13.75
N PHE A 589 8.62 12.38 14.13
CA PHE A 589 9.18 12.08 15.44
C PHE A 589 10.58 11.50 15.33
N LEU A 590 11.47 11.90 16.24
CA LEU A 590 12.66 11.14 16.56
C LEU A 590 12.28 10.01 17.51
N VAL A 591 12.76 8.80 17.27
CA VAL A 591 12.65 7.66 18.18
C VAL A 591 14.01 7.40 18.83
N ALA A 592 14.21 7.97 20.01
CA ALA A 592 15.35 7.66 20.85
C ALA A 592 15.12 6.28 21.50
N TRP A 593 16.11 5.39 21.47
CA TRP A 593 15.94 4.04 22.00
C TRP A 593 17.24 3.47 22.60
N SER A 594 17.06 2.49 23.47
CA SER A 594 18.16 1.78 24.12
C SER A 594 17.75 0.37 24.54
N HIS A 595 18.70 -0.38 25.05
CA HIS A 595 18.45 -1.68 25.66
C HIS A 595 18.59 -1.61 27.18
N ALA A 596 17.71 -2.34 27.88
CA ALA A 596 17.92 -2.77 29.26
C ALA A 596 18.18 -4.30 29.24
N GLY A 597 19.42 -4.69 29.34
CA GLY A 597 19.83 -6.07 29.03
C GLY A 597 19.62 -6.40 27.55
N THR A 598 18.76 -7.38 27.24
CA THR A 598 18.38 -7.76 25.88
C THR A 598 17.08 -7.09 25.41
N VAL A 599 16.37 -6.37 26.28
CA VAL A 599 15.07 -5.79 25.99
C VAL A 599 15.22 -4.40 25.42
N ALA A 600 14.74 -4.19 24.19
CA ALA A 600 14.68 -2.90 23.53
C ALA A 600 13.50 -2.07 24.02
N GLN A 601 13.68 -0.75 24.13
CA GLN A 601 12.66 0.20 24.54
C GLN A 601 13.00 1.60 24.04
N GLY A 602 11.97 2.44 23.82
CA GLY A 602 12.19 3.72 23.18
C GLY A 602 11.30 4.84 23.68
N ALA A 603 11.56 6.02 23.12
CA ALA A 603 10.83 7.24 23.41
C ALA A 603 10.66 8.08 22.13
N ALA A 604 9.47 8.61 21.90
CA ALA A 604 9.16 9.50 20.78
C ALA A 604 9.32 10.96 21.20
N VAL A 605 10.00 11.73 20.35
CA VAL A 605 10.22 13.17 20.51
C VAL A 605 9.77 13.86 19.23
N ARG A 606 8.77 14.74 19.33
CA ARG A 606 8.18 15.40 18.15
C ARG A 606 9.07 16.51 17.63
N PHE A 607 9.27 16.57 16.30
CA PHE A 607 9.83 17.75 15.65
C PHE A 607 8.79 18.86 15.59
N ALA A 608 9.22 20.11 15.82
CA ALA A 608 8.38 21.30 15.67
C ALA A 608 8.21 21.67 14.20
N LEU A 609 7.68 20.73 13.39
CA LEU A 609 7.47 20.88 11.96
C LEU A 609 6.00 20.65 11.62
N THR A 610 5.53 21.31 10.54
CA THR A 610 4.18 21.17 10.02
C THR A 610 4.22 20.65 8.60
N PHE A 611 3.39 19.65 8.30
CA PHE A 611 3.26 19.05 6.97
C PHE A 611 1.87 19.28 6.41
N ASN A 612 1.77 19.27 5.06
CA ASN A 612 0.53 19.61 4.37
C ASN A 612 -0.39 18.40 4.10
N SER A 613 0.10 17.18 4.31
CA SER A 613 -0.64 15.93 4.08
C SER A 613 -0.33 14.92 5.17
N GLY A 614 -1.09 13.85 5.28
CA GLY A 614 -0.78 12.72 6.16
C GLY A 614 0.49 12.03 5.67
N MET A 615 1.57 12.06 6.47
CA MET A 615 2.88 11.58 6.03
C MET A 615 2.92 10.05 5.98
N MET A 616 3.16 9.50 4.79
CA MET A 616 3.17 8.06 4.54
C MET A 616 4.58 7.47 4.55
N ARG A 617 5.48 8.01 3.75
CA ARG A 617 6.84 7.48 3.56
C ARG A 617 7.87 8.59 3.55
N ALA A 618 9.10 8.23 3.92
CA ALA A 618 10.25 9.12 3.83
C ALA A 618 11.48 8.38 3.33
N ARG A 619 12.34 9.14 2.62
CA ARG A 619 13.64 8.66 2.13
C ARG A 619 14.66 9.80 2.17
N PHE A 620 15.91 9.46 2.40
CA PHE A 620 17.00 10.40 2.20
C PHE A 620 17.42 10.41 0.73
N ASN A 621 17.48 11.61 0.13
CA ASN A 621 17.98 11.73 -1.23
C ASN A 621 19.51 11.58 -1.23
N PRO A 622 20.08 10.61 -1.95
CA PRO A 622 21.52 10.40 -1.98
C PRO A 622 22.31 11.60 -2.58
N ALA A 623 21.67 12.40 -3.42
CA ALA A 623 22.30 13.56 -4.06
C ALA A 623 22.59 14.68 -3.05
N ASP A 624 21.64 15.08 -2.21
CA ASP A 624 21.75 16.20 -1.27
C ASP A 624 21.78 15.80 0.20
N GLY A 625 21.46 14.54 0.54
CA GLY A 625 21.41 14.00 1.90
C GLY A 625 20.29 14.60 2.75
N GLN A 626 19.28 15.20 2.15
CA GLN A 626 18.13 15.73 2.87
C GLN A 626 16.99 14.71 2.91
N LEU A 627 16.12 14.87 3.90
CA LEU A 627 14.96 13.99 4.08
C LEU A 627 13.79 14.46 3.22
N PHE A 628 13.25 13.56 2.41
CA PHE A 628 12.04 13.80 1.64
C PHE A 628 10.91 12.91 2.15
N LEU A 629 9.70 13.49 2.22
CA LEU A 629 8.51 12.83 2.71
C LEU A 629 7.40 12.96 1.67
N CYS A 630 6.69 11.87 1.45
CA CYS A 630 5.45 11.89 0.68
C CYS A 630 4.26 11.48 1.55
N GLY A 631 3.07 11.95 1.19
CA GLY A 631 1.88 11.67 1.95
C GLY A 631 0.59 11.89 1.18
N MET A 632 -0.50 11.49 1.80
CA MET A 632 -1.83 11.57 1.21
C MET A 632 -2.89 11.95 2.26
N LYS A 633 -4.10 12.28 1.77
CA LYS A 633 -5.34 12.34 2.55
C LYS A 633 -6.27 11.23 2.03
N GLY A 634 -6.54 10.25 2.85
CA GLY A 634 -7.50 9.18 2.56
C GLY A 634 -8.60 9.19 3.61
N TRP A 635 -8.36 8.60 4.76
CA TRP A 635 -9.22 8.66 5.94
C TRP A 635 -8.70 9.69 6.96
N GLN A 636 -9.01 9.54 8.24
CA GLN A 636 -8.72 10.55 9.28
C GLN A 636 -7.25 10.94 9.36
N THR A 637 -6.94 12.19 9.02
CA THR A 637 -5.63 12.82 9.17
C THR A 637 -5.79 14.32 9.39
N ASN A 638 -4.82 14.95 10.05
CA ASN A 638 -4.71 16.41 10.16
C ASN A 638 -4.21 17.06 8.85
N GLY A 639 -3.76 16.26 7.88
CA GLY A 639 -3.31 16.75 6.58
C GLY A 639 -4.44 17.42 5.79
N ALA A 640 -4.15 18.60 5.22
CA ALA A 640 -5.14 19.40 4.49
C ALA A 640 -5.21 19.03 3.00
N ARG A 641 -4.10 18.54 2.40
CA ARG A 641 -3.96 18.29 0.97
C ARG A 641 -4.14 16.81 0.63
N ASP A 642 -4.69 16.53 -0.53
CA ASP A 642 -4.85 15.17 -1.06
C ASP A 642 -3.51 14.48 -1.30
N GLY A 643 -2.48 15.24 -1.74
CA GLY A 643 -1.12 14.77 -1.89
C GLY A 643 -0.10 15.75 -1.33
N GLY A 644 1.00 15.23 -0.80
CA GLY A 644 2.12 16.04 -0.31
C GLY A 644 3.45 15.43 -0.70
N PHE A 645 4.37 16.26 -1.21
CA PHE A 645 5.78 15.91 -1.37
C PHE A 645 6.62 17.04 -0.80
N GLN A 646 7.37 16.78 0.28
CA GLN A 646 8.06 17.81 1.05
C GLN A 646 9.48 17.37 1.38
N ARG A 647 10.41 18.35 1.44
CA ARG A 647 11.79 18.14 1.87
C ARG A 647 11.98 18.76 3.26
N VAL A 648 12.49 17.99 4.20
CA VAL A 648 12.99 18.52 5.48
C VAL A 648 14.49 18.75 5.36
N ARG A 649 14.84 20.01 5.26
CA ARG A 649 16.22 20.48 5.05
C ARG A 649 16.86 20.84 6.38
N TYR A 650 18.04 20.29 6.65
CA TYR A 650 18.90 20.75 7.75
C TYR A 650 19.54 22.10 7.38
N THR A 651 19.47 23.07 8.31
CA THR A 651 19.93 24.46 8.07
C THR A 651 21.35 24.74 8.53
N GLY A 652 21.96 23.80 9.27
CA GLY A 652 23.24 23.99 9.94
C GLY A 652 23.13 24.59 11.33
N ARG A 653 21.93 24.96 11.79
CA ARG A 653 21.71 25.48 13.15
C ARG A 653 21.73 24.38 14.19
N ALA A 654 21.98 24.74 15.46
CA ALA A 654 21.99 23.82 16.58
C ALA A 654 20.61 23.14 16.74
N VAL A 655 20.63 21.80 16.89
CA VAL A 655 19.44 21.03 17.21
C VAL A 655 19.23 21.04 18.71
N VAL A 656 18.05 21.44 19.13
CA VAL A 656 17.69 21.57 20.56
C VAL A 656 16.53 20.63 20.84
N MET A 657 16.83 19.35 21.10
CA MET A 657 15.84 18.34 21.45
C MET A 657 16.47 17.15 22.16
N PRO A 658 15.71 16.33 22.90
CA PRO A 658 16.16 15.04 23.41
C PRO A 658 16.50 14.09 22.25
N VAL A 659 17.69 13.49 22.28
CA VAL A 659 18.18 12.56 21.25
C VAL A 659 18.59 11.19 21.82
N GLY A 660 18.64 11.07 23.14
CA GLY A 660 18.97 9.83 23.83
C GLY A 660 17.98 9.53 24.96
N TYR A 661 17.70 8.24 25.14
CA TYR A 661 16.82 7.70 26.16
C TYR A 661 17.42 6.43 26.75
N VAL A 662 17.67 6.41 28.06
CA VAL A 662 18.22 5.24 28.76
C VAL A 662 17.52 5.02 30.09
N VAL A 663 17.00 3.82 30.31
CA VAL A 663 16.37 3.41 31.57
C VAL A 663 17.41 2.78 32.50
N ARG A 664 17.50 3.29 33.72
CA ARG A 664 18.33 2.79 34.83
C ARG A 664 17.46 2.14 35.90
N CYS A 665 18.04 1.50 36.92
CA CYS A 665 17.24 0.86 37.97
C CYS A 665 16.53 1.89 38.91
N ASN A 666 16.99 3.13 38.96
CA ASN A 666 16.48 4.18 39.80
C ASN A 666 16.01 5.44 39.04
N GLY A 667 15.86 5.37 37.72
CA GLY A 667 15.44 6.53 36.94
C GLY A 667 15.71 6.44 35.45
N ILE A 668 15.56 7.59 34.78
CA ILE A 668 15.69 7.73 33.33
C ILE A 668 16.70 8.83 33.00
N ALA A 669 17.64 8.51 32.10
CA ALA A 669 18.55 9.48 31.52
C ALA A 669 18.03 9.93 30.16
N LEU A 670 17.92 11.26 29.97
CA LEU A 670 17.64 11.90 28.69
C LEU A 670 18.87 12.68 28.23
N THR A 671 19.35 12.42 27.04
CA THR A 671 20.47 13.15 26.44
C THR A 671 19.93 14.12 25.38
N PHE A 672 20.35 15.36 25.44
CA PHE A 672 19.96 16.43 24.52
C PHE A 672 21.05 16.68 23.46
N ALA A 673 20.65 17.13 22.30
CA ALA A 673 21.59 17.44 21.22
C ALA A 673 22.46 18.67 21.52
N ALA A 674 21.97 19.63 22.31
CA ALA A 674 22.67 20.83 22.73
C ALA A 674 22.93 20.83 24.25
N PRO A 675 23.97 21.54 24.76
CA PRO A 675 24.15 21.78 26.19
C PRO A 675 22.97 22.58 26.78
N LEU A 676 22.60 22.25 28.01
CA LEU A 676 21.48 22.85 28.74
C LEU A 676 21.96 23.90 29.73
N ASP A 677 21.10 24.86 30.05
CA ASP A 677 21.22 25.69 31.24
C ASP A 677 21.13 24.76 32.47
N ARG A 678 22.28 24.60 33.17
CA ARG A 678 22.39 23.63 34.26
C ARG A 678 21.48 23.93 35.44
N ALA A 679 21.19 25.23 35.71
CA ALA A 679 20.36 25.61 36.82
C ALA A 679 18.88 25.28 36.52
N GLN A 680 18.42 25.65 35.34
CA GLN A 680 17.05 25.31 34.92
C GLN A 680 16.84 23.80 34.73
N ALA A 681 17.82 23.11 34.16
CA ALA A 681 17.75 21.66 33.95
C ALA A 681 17.75 20.87 35.28
N ALA A 682 18.37 21.39 36.31
CA ALA A 682 18.39 20.75 37.64
C ALA A 682 17.19 21.10 38.50
N GLU A 683 16.34 22.06 38.12
CA GLU A 683 15.17 22.51 38.88
C GLU A 683 14.01 21.50 38.72
N LEU A 684 13.60 20.86 39.82
CA LEU A 684 12.53 19.87 39.86
C LEU A 684 11.21 20.38 39.27
N GLY A 685 10.87 21.63 39.51
CA GLY A 685 9.64 22.26 39.02
C GLY A 685 9.53 22.36 37.52
N ASN A 686 10.64 22.20 36.80
CA ASN A 686 10.68 22.26 35.34
C ASN A 686 10.38 20.87 34.68
N TRP A 687 10.18 19.85 35.52
CA TRP A 687 9.93 18.49 35.04
C TRP A 687 8.66 17.91 35.65
N SER A 688 7.96 17.11 34.86
CA SER A 688 6.84 16.31 35.37
C SER A 688 6.77 14.99 34.57
N ALA A 689 6.23 13.95 35.21
CA ALA A 689 6.00 12.69 34.55
C ALA A 689 4.68 12.06 34.95
N THR A 690 4.06 11.36 34.02
CA THR A 690 2.85 10.55 34.21
C THR A 690 3.00 9.24 33.48
N GLU A 691 2.30 8.18 33.96
CA GLU A 691 2.38 6.86 33.36
C GLU A 691 1.02 6.18 33.27
N TRP A 692 0.86 5.27 32.30
CA TRP A 692 -0.32 4.45 32.11
C TRP A 692 -0.03 3.19 31.32
N ASN A 693 -0.97 2.25 31.35
CA ASN A 693 -0.96 1.05 30.55
C ASN A 693 -2.17 1.00 29.61
N TYR A 694 -2.16 0.02 28.74
CA TYR A 694 -3.23 -0.35 27.83
C TYR A 694 -3.64 -1.80 28.05
N LEU A 695 -4.90 -2.14 27.72
CA LEU A 695 -5.45 -3.48 27.85
C LEU A 695 -5.34 -4.24 26.52
N TRP A 696 -4.59 -5.32 26.49
CA TRP A 696 -4.52 -6.20 25.32
C TRP A 696 -5.76 -7.09 25.27
N THR A 697 -6.73 -6.73 24.44
CA THR A 697 -8.02 -7.42 24.28
C THR A 697 -8.44 -7.43 22.81
N GLY A 698 -9.46 -8.27 22.46
CA GLY A 698 -10.08 -8.27 21.15
C GLY A 698 -10.92 -7.04 20.81
N ASN A 699 -10.99 -6.05 21.70
CA ASN A 699 -11.66 -4.78 21.41
C ASN A 699 -10.83 -3.91 20.45
N TYR A 700 -11.47 -2.93 19.84
CA TYR A 700 -10.79 -1.88 19.09
C TYR A 700 -10.19 -0.86 20.05
N GLY A 701 -8.85 -0.79 20.08
CA GLY A 701 -8.13 0.10 20.98
C GLY A 701 -8.31 -0.23 22.46
N SER A 702 -7.74 0.59 23.31
CA SER A 702 -7.81 0.45 24.77
C SER A 702 -8.01 1.79 25.44
N PRO A 703 -8.77 1.84 26.54
CA PRO A 703 -8.65 2.98 27.46
C PRO A 703 -7.24 3.01 28.04
N GLU A 704 -6.75 4.20 28.33
CA GLU A 704 -5.56 4.42 29.13
C GLU A 704 -5.92 4.13 30.61
N VAL A 705 -5.17 3.24 31.25
CA VAL A 705 -5.47 2.73 32.60
C VAL A 705 -4.31 2.95 33.56
N LYS A 706 -4.65 3.17 34.84
CA LYS A 706 -3.68 3.44 35.90
C LYS A 706 -2.97 2.17 36.34
N PRO A 707 -1.65 2.07 36.22
CA PRO A 707 -0.88 0.96 36.76
C PRO A 707 -1.03 0.76 38.28
N SER A 708 -1.24 1.85 39.05
CA SER A 708 -1.45 1.78 40.50
C SER A 708 -2.73 1.03 40.89
N SER A 709 -3.70 0.97 39.99
CA SER A 709 -4.97 0.26 40.20
C SER A 709 -4.93 -1.21 39.78
N GLY A 710 -3.78 -1.72 39.30
CA GLY A 710 -3.70 -3.02 38.61
C GLY A 710 -4.43 -2.99 37.28
N ASP A 711 -4.37 -1.87 36.56
CA ASP A 711 -4.95 -1.66 35.22
C ASP A 711 -6.50 -1.72 35.19
N THR A 712 -7.16 -1.41 36.30
CA THR A 712 -8.63 -1.45 36.41
C THR A 712 -9.28 -0.08 36.29
N ALA A 713 -8.60 1.00 36.74
CA ALA A 713 -9.12 2.36 36.70
C ALA A 713 -8.58 3.15 35.51
N LYS A 714 -9.44 3.88 34.82
CA LYS A 714 -9.03 4.80 33.73
C LYS A 714 -8.24 5.99 34.27
N GLY A 715 -7.29 6.46 33.44
CA GLY A 715 -6.50 7.65 33.69
C GLY A 715 -5.00 7.33 33.82
N HIS A 716 -4.26 8.32 34.36
CA HIS A 716 -2.80 8.25 34.49
C HIS A 716 -2.42 8.36 35.97
N ASP A 717 -1.29 7.71 36.30
CA ASP A 717 -0.64 7.93 37.60
C ASP A 717 0.42 9.03 37.48
N ALA A 718 0.55 9.88 38.47
CA ALA A 718 1.67 10.80 38.58
C ALA A 718 2.94 10.03 38.98
N VAL A 719 4.06 10.32 38.31
CA VAL A 719 5.37 9.74 38.60
C VAL A 719 6.20 10.74 39.40
N ALA A 720 6.61 10.36 40.62
CA ALA A 720 7.45 11.19 41.46
C ALA A 720 8.90 11.19 40.95
N ILE A 721 9.40 12.35 40.52
CA ILE A 721 10.80 12.64 40.29
C ILE A 721 11.35 13.23 41.58
N THR A 722 12.31 12.59 42.23
CA THR A 722 12.83 12.96 43.56
C THR A 722 14.09 13.82 43.53
N ALA A 723 14.89 13.64 42.47
CA ALA A 723 16.12 14.40 42.23
C ALA A 723 16.45 14.48 40.75
N ILE A 724 17.23 15.46 40.38
CA ILE A 724 17.72 15.64 39.00
C ILE A 724 19.24 15.86 39.05
N THR A 725 19.94 15.09 38.25
CA THR A 725 21.39 15.24 38.06
C THR A 725 21.69 15.61 36.61
N VAL A 726 22.35 16.76 36.43
CA VAL A 726 22.90 17.17 35.13
C VAL A 726 24.34 16.68 35.02
N ALA A 727 24.61 15.79 34.08
CA ALA A 727 25.94 15.21 33.89
C ALA A 727 26.99 16.26 33.49
N ALA A 728 28.28 15.87 33.58
CA ALA A 728 29.39 16.77 33.31
C ALA A 728 29.37 17.33 31.87
N ASP A 729 28.83 16.59 30.90
CA ASP A 729 28.70 16.97 29.51
C ASP A 729 27.72 18.16 29.30
N GLY A 730 26.91 18.49 30.33
CA GLY A 730 25.87 19.52 30.26
C GLY A 730 24.69 19.18 29.36
N ARG A 731 24.62 17.96 28.81
CA ARG A 731 23.61 17.51 27.85
C ARG A 731 22.74 16.40 28.39
N THR A 732 23.26 15.58 29.30
CA THR A 732 22.55 14.44 29.86
C THR A 732 21.94 14.83 31.21
N VAL A 733 20.61 14.66 31.32
CA VAL A 733 19.85 14.85 32.54
C VAL A 733 19.35 13.50 33.02
N PHE A 734 19.67 13.15 34.26
CA PHE A 734 19.14 11.98 34.92
C PHE A 734 18.00 12.38 35.85
N LEU A 735 16.84 11.81 35.62
CA LEU A 735 15.64 11.96 36.44
C LEU A 735 15.57 10.78 37.41
N GLU A 736 15.77 11.03 38.71
CA GLU A 736 15.66 9.99 39.73
C GLU A 736 14.18 9.68 40.01
N ILE A 737 13.79 8.42 39.77
CA ILE A 737 12.44 7.90 39.93
C ILE A 737 12.53 6.62 40.76
N PRO A 738 12.48 6.71 42.12
CA PRO A 738 12.68 5.55 43.00
C PRO A 738 11.66 4.42 42.79
N ALA A 739 10.45 4.77 42.38
CA ALA A 739 9.37 3.82 42.11
C ALA A 739 9.26 3.45 40.61
N LEU A 740 10.35 3.58 39.83
CA LEU A 740 10.36 3.25 38.42
C LEU A 740 9.98 1.76 38.22
N ARG A 741 9.05 1.52 37.33
CA ARG A 741 8.54 0.18 37.00
C ARG A 741 8.37 0.00 35.49
N THR A 742 8.16 -1.21 35.05
CA THR A 742 7.74 -1.47 33.67
C THR A 742 6.34 -0.90 33.44
N VAL A 743 6.18 -0.16 32.36
CA VAL A 743 4.93 0.51 31.99
C VAL A 743 4.85 0.70 30.48
N MET A 744 3.68 0.51 29.90
CA MET A 744 3.51 0.62 28.47
C MET A 744 3.73 2.05 27.99
N GLN A 745 3.33 3.05 28.78
CA GLN A 745 3.49 4.44 28.40
C GLN A 745 3.88 5.33 29.60
N MET A 746 4.90 6.15 29.38
CA MET A 746 5.28 7.23 30.28
C MET A 746 5.42 8.52 29.48
N LYS A 747 4.79 9.59 29.93
CA LYS A 747 5.00 10.94 29.41
C LYS A 747 5.90 11.71 30.34
N ILE A 748 7.02 12.22 29.84
CA ILE A 748 7.93 13.11 30.55
C ILE A 748 7.84 14.49 29.89
N SER A 749 7.57 15.53 30.66
CA SER A 749 7.51 16.91 30.17
C SER A 749 8.65 17.73 30.75
N ALA A 750 9.38 18.44 29.90
CA ALA A 750 10.46 19.35 30.25
C ALA A 750 10.12 20.79 29.84
N ARG A 751 10.44 21.77 30.71
CA ARG A 751 10.34 23.21 30.48
C ARG A 751 11.63 23.84 30.92
N ILE A 752 12.63 23.87 30.08
CA ILE A 752 14.02 24.25 30.38
C ILE A 752 14.58 25.15 29.25
N ALA A 753 15.83 25.54 29.37
CA ALA A 753 16.54 26.24 28.30
C ALA A 753 17.89 25.59 27.98
N THR A 754 18.45 25.91 26.83
CA THR A 754 19.84 25.62 26.49
C THR A 754 20.81 26.56 27.20
N ALA A 755 22.12 26.23 27.19
CA ALA A 755 23.16 27.09 27.70
C ALA A 755 23.23 28.44 26.95
N ASP A 756 22.78 28.48 25.70
CA ASP A 756 22.72 29.68 24.87
C ASP A 756 21.42 30.50 25.07
N GLY A 757 20.50 29.99 25.91
CA GLY A 757 19.26 30.69 26.28
C GLY A 757 18.04 30.35 25.42
N ASP A 758 18.14 29.40 24.50
CA ASP A 758 16.98 28.93 23.70
C ASP A 758 16.01 28.18 24.62
N GLU A 759 14.75 28.61 24.65
CA GLU A 759 13.70 27.91 25.39
C GLU A 759 13.36 26.55 24.79
N LEU A 760 13.19 25.54 25.62
CA LEU A 760 12.82 24.20 25.27
C LEU A 760 11.60 23.74 26.07
N SER A 761 10.48 23.57 25.37
CA SER A 761 9.27 22.95 25.89
C SER A 761 9.04 21.65 25.13
N GLN A 762 9.30 20.51 25.77
CA GLN A 762 9.28 19.22 25.12
C GLN A 762 8.55 18.17 25.93
N ASP A 763 7.66 17.43 25.26
CA ASP A 763 7.07 16.21 25.75
C ASP A 763 7.79 15.01 25.13
N VAL A 764 8.17 14.04 25.96
CA VAL A 764 8.81 12.77 25.59
C VAL A 764 7.86 11.65 25.96
N TYR A 765 7.44 10.85 24.97
CA TYR A 765 6.55 9.71 25.20
C TYR A 765 7.35 8.42 25.13
N ALA A 766 7.54 7.77 26.27
CA ALA A 766 8.43 6.64 26.46
C ALA A 766 7.67 5.35 26.79
N THR A 767 8.27 4.23 26.47
CA THR A 767 7.89 2.89 26.94
C THR A 767 9.00 2.35 27.82
N VAL A 768 8.66 1.76 28.98
CA VAL A 768 9.57 1.08 29.86
C VAL A 768 9.26 -0.42 29.85
N ASN A 769 9.85 -1.15 28.93
CA ASN A 769 9.68 -2.61 28.82
C ASN A 769 10.48 -3.37 29.87
N ALA A 770 11.63 -2.81 30.30
CA ALA A 770 12.45 -3.37 31.35
C ALA A 770 13.17 -2.27 32.11
N VAL A 771 13.28 -2.45 33.42
CA VAL A 771 14.08 -1.59 34.28
C VAL A 771 15.54 -2.05 34.23
N GLY A 772 16.47 -1.10 34.03
CA GLY A 772 17.88 -1.39 33.97
C GLY A 772 18.44 -1.96 35.26
N THR A 773 19.59 -2.63 35.20
CA THR A 773 20.25 -3.18 36.39
C THR A 773 21.25 -2.23 37.03
N GLN A 774 21.72 -1.24 36.28
CA GLN A 774 22.66 -0.22 36.75
C GLN A 774 21.93 0.99 37.29
N ALA A 775 22.40 1.53 38.41
CA ALA A 775 21.92 2.81 38.90
C ALA A 775 22.43 3.97 38.04
N GLY A 776 21.67 5.01 37.98
CA GLY A 776 22.10 6.31 37.47
C GLY A 776 22.96 7.05 38.50
N PRO A 777 23.56 8.15 38.10
CA PRO A 777 24.43 8.97 38.97
C PRO A 777 23.66 9.58 40.13
#